data_37973011eeef85151a8288a98811bc64
#
_entry.id   37973011eeef85151a8288a98811bc64
#
_cell.length_a   1.000
_cell.length_b   1.000
_cell.length_c   1.000
_cell.angle_alpha   90.00
_cell.angle_beta   90.00
_cell.angle_gamma   90.00
#
_symmetry.space_group_name_H-M   'P 1'
#
loop_
_entity.id
_entity.type
_entity.pdbx_description
1 polymer ?
#
loop_
_entity_poly.entity_id
_entity_poly.type
_entity_poly.pdbx_seq_one_letter_code
_entity_poly.pdbx_strand_id
1 'polypeptide(L)'
;MEASGQLSFDGVADDDHAATDPVAEPPAPPDRPFPPTAEQTVAIDSRDRDVFLEAGAGTGKTRVLVDRYCDAIDLDGIEPDQILAFTFTEKAAAEMRRRVRVELMRRSRLSEDPEQRTRLLRASRSEEGAQITTIHGFCRRLLGAHPVAAGLDPRFRVLDAEEAARLARLAFAAALDELASADDDVARLAAGYRDKLGRLIRSAYDDLRNHGQRHPALPPLQITAFEGKGEEPPGAADVELADRSYRALQALLSRFSEAYETHKAERSGVDFDDLQLLALELLERNTSIAAAYRERYLHLLVDEFQDTSPLQAGLVRALRGPATRLFTVGDEFQSIYAFRGADLASFRAERARVRSDLGAGAVLPLSGSFRSSPEIVAAVNAVGNCLLEDFRELRVGRRPSESSPGPPAPAVELLLTPRDGWKDDGIEIETASAETAPNRIAEARFLALHLRRLADGGVDRGSMVLLLRAFTHVDAYAEALELAGLDPYVVGGRGYWSSQQVGDALRLLACVANPLDDEALFGALASPATAASPDALWILRQAATKRRHIWTVLDRYLAGRPPAEPANPDDPEEVERRQLEAGWVQRIPEADRARLERFTHLLVGLREEAALLPLDSLVEATLERFDYDLAALALPGGRRRTANLMKLIRLAGEYEAHEGRDLRGFLAYAGERAARSDREAEASVAAEDHDGVTVMTVHAAKGLEFDCVAVADLG
;
A
#
# COMPACT_ATOMS: atom_id res chain seq x y z
N MET A 1 -44.06 -59.01 -2.49
CA MET A 1 -45.18 -58.29 -1.90
C MET A 1 -44.54 -57.06 -1.31
N GLU A 2 -44.39 -56.04 -2.17
CA GLU A 2 -45.30 -54.91 -2.39
C GLU A 2 -45.58 -54.15 -1.08
N ALA A 3 -45.06 -52.94 -0.88
CA ALA A 3 -45.79 -51.73 -1.27
C ALA A 3 -44.89 -50.50 -1.23
N SER A 4 -44.79 -49.86 -2.38
CA SER A 4 -44.40 -48.49 -2.65
C SER A 4 -45.30 -47.49 -1.92
N GLY A 5 -44.73 -46.48 -1.26
CA GLY A 5 -45.41 -45.34 -0.78
C GLY A 5 -44.82 -44.06 -1.41
N GLN A 6 -45.43 -43.61 -2.53
CA GLN A 6 -45.23 -42.27 -3.07
C GLN A 6 -45.97 -41.26 -2.15
N LEU A 7 -45.22 -40.29 -1.69
CA LEU A 7 -45.78 -39.05 -1.12
C LEU A 7 -45.73 -37.97 -2.19
N SER A 8 -46.90 -37.66 -2.74
CA SER A 8 -47.16 -36.50 -3.59
C SER A 8 -47.25 -35.27 -2.70
N PHE A 9 -46.47 -34.24 -3.00
CA PHE A 9 -46.74 -32.87 -2.53
C PHE A 9 -47.38 -32.10 -3.66
N ASP A 10 -48.71 -32.03 -3.60
CA ASP A 10 -49.51 -31.04 -4.34
C ASP A 10 -49.81 -29.89 -3.42
N GLY A 11 -49.62 -28.69 -3.91
CA GLY A 11 -50.30 -27.47 -3.47
C GLY A 11 -49.46 -26.46 -2.72
N VAL A 12 -48.63 -25.64 -3.38
CA VAL A 12 -48.50 -24.23 -3.07
C VAL A 12 -48.61 -23.46 -4.39
N ALA A 13 -49.57 -22.57 -4.44
CA ALA A 13 -49.95 -21.77 -5.57
C ALA A 13 -48.79 -20.86 -6.06
N ASP A 14 -48.66 -20.78 -7.36
CA ASP A 14 -47.96 -19.70 -8.08
C ASP A 14 -48.71 -18.38 -7.78
N ASP A 15 -48.02 -17.45 -7.14
CA ASP A 15 -48.22 -16.00 -7.31
C ASP A 15 -46.99 -15.26 -6.85
N ASP A 16 -46.18 -14.85 -7.82
CA ASP A 16 -45.52 -13.56 -7.94
C ASP A 16 -44.43 -13.63 -9.05
N HIS A 17 -44.91 -13.51 -10.28
CA HIS A 17 -44.05 -12.98 -11.35
C HIS A 17 -43.81 -11.49 -11.05
N ALA A 18 -42.86 -11.20 -10.16
CA ALA A 18 -42.23 -9.90 -10.14
C ALA A 18 -41.45 -9.76 -11.44
N ALA A 19 -42.00 -9.00 -12.37
CA ALA A 19 -41.30 -8.55 -13.56
C ALA A 19 -39.98 -7.92 -13.12
N THR A 20 -38.87 -8.58 -13.43
CA THR A 20 -37.55 -7.97 -13.37
C THR A 20 -37.58 -6.84 -14.37
N ASP A 21 -37.61 -5.60 -13.87
CA ASP A 21 -37.36 -4.42 -14.70
C ASP A 21 -36.10 -4.68 -15.54
N PRO A 22 -36.15 -4.39 -16.84
CA PRO A 22 -34.94 -4.52 -17.66
C PRO A 22 -33.87 -3.62 -17.05
N VAL A 23 -32.75 -4.22 -16.68
CA VAL A 23 -31.53 -3.49 -16.24
C VAL A 23 -31.34 -2.38 -17.29
N ALA A 24 -31.48 -1.14 -16.87
CA ALA A 24 -31.31 0.02 -17.73
C ALA A 24 -29.94 -0.10 -18.39
N GLU A 25 -29.90 -0.12 -19.70
CA GLU A 25 -28.63 -0.05 -20.44
C GLU A 25 -27.85 1.16 -19.91
N PRO A 26 -26.55 0.97 -19.56
CA PRO A 26 -25.76 2.10 -19.12
C PRO A 26 -25.80 3.18 -20.21
N PRO A 27 -25.88 4.49 -19.85
CA PRO A 27 -25.98 5.57 -20.80
C PRO A 27 -24.88 5.44 -21.85
N ALA A 28 -25.23 5.66 -23.10
CA ALA A 28 -24.27 5.62 -24.20
C ALA A 28 -23.08 6.50 -23.85
N PRO A 29 -21.83 6.01 -23.97
CA PRO A 29 -20.66 6.83 -23.68
C PRO A 29 -20.73 8.09 -24.56
N PRO A 30 -20.41 9.28 -23.99
CA PRO A 30 -20.46 10.52 -24.74
C PRO A 30 -19.62 10.39 -26.01
N ASP A 31 -20.12 10.96 -27.12
CA ASP A 31 -19.35 11.08 -28.36
C ASP A 31 -17.98 11.64 -28.01
N ARG A 32 -16.91 11.05 -28.57
CA ARG A 32 -15.54 11.50 -28.30
C ARG A 32 -15.43 12.99 -28.57
N PRO A 33 -15.21 13.84 -27.56
CA PRO A 33 -15.34 15.28 -27.75
C PRO A 33 -14.27 15.86 -28.70
N PHE A 34 -13.16 15.12 -28.95
CA PHE A 34 -12.06 15.60 -29.79
C PHE A 34 -11.39 14.49 -30.60
N PRO A 35 -11.02 14.73 -31.89
CA PRO A 35 -10.23 13.79 -32.67
C PRO A 35 -8.81 13.64 -32.09
N PRO A 36 -8.07 12.56 -32.42
CA PRO A 36 -6.65 12.44 -32.09
C PRO A 36 -5.85 13.59 -32.70
N THR A 37 -4.80 14.04 -32.01
CA THR A 37 -3.83 14.98 -32.60
C THR A 37 -2.96 14.30 -33.65
N ALA A 38 -2.24 15.08 -34.46
CA ALA A 38 -1.33 14.54 -35.45
C ALA A 38 -0.25 13.62 -34.81
N GLU A 39 0.30 14.00 -33.64
CA GLU A 39 1.24 13.16 -32.87
C GLU A 39 0.60 11.86 -32.42
N GLN A 40 -0.62 11.90 -31.90
CA GLN A 40 -1.38 10.72 -31.48
C GLN A 40 -1.73 9.82 -32.67
N THR A 41 -2.18 10.39 -33.81
CA THR A 41 -2.50 9.65 -35.01
C THR A 41 -1.29 8.87 -35.53
N VAL A 42 -0.12 9.51 -35.63
CA VAL A 42 1.12 8.83 -36.06
C VAL A 42 1.46 7.67 -35.12
N ALA A 43 1.29 7.85 -33.79
CA ALA A 43 1.57 6.78 -32.82
C ALA A 43 0.56 5.64 -32.91
N ILE A 44 -0.71 5.91 -33.19
CA ILE A 44 -1.77 4.91 -33.37
C ILE A 44 -1.55 4.11 -34.66
N ASP A 45 -1.23 4.78 -35.76
CA ASP A 45 -1.15 4.19 -37.10
C ASP A 45 0.13 3.40 -37.34
N SER A 46 1.24 3.71 -36.66
CA SER A 46 2.52 2.98 -36.82
C SER A 46 2.50 1.58 -36.16
N ARG A 47 1.56 0.69 -36.59
CA ARG A 47 1.41 -0.68 -36.05
C ARG A 47 2.24 -1.74 -36.75
N ASP A 48 2.86 -1.40 -37.86
CA ASP A 48 3.72 -2.28 -38.68
C ASP A 48 5.15 -2.44 -38.15
N ARG A 49 5.54 -1.65 -37.15
CA ARG A 49 6.89 -1.58 -36.60
C ARG A 49 6.89 -1.34 -35.09
N ASP A 50 8.05 -1.55 -34.46
CA ASP A 50 8.26 -1.11 -33.08
C ASP A 50 8.20 0.41 -32.96
N VAL A 51 7.62 0.89 -31.87
CA VAL A 51 7.52 2.30 -31.56
C VAL A 51 7.86 2.54 -30.11
N PHE A 52 8.67 3.53 -29.87
CA PHE A 52 8.92 4.08 -28.53
C PHE A 52 8.23 5.42 -28.39
N LEU A 53 7.20 5.52 -27.56
CA LEU A 53 6.40 6.70 -27.35
C LEU A 53 6.84 7.45 -26.10
N GLU A 54 7.48 8.60 -26.28
CA GLU A 54 7.83 9.50 -25.20
C GLU A 54 6.67 10.45 -24.94
N ALA A 55 5.93 10.23 -23.88
CA ALA A 55 4.64 10.87 -23.65
C ALA A 55 4.58 11.54 -22.28
N GLY A 56 4.59 12.85 -22.26
CA GLY A 56 4.51 13.66 -21.04
C GLY A 56 3.19 13.50 -20.27
N ALA A 57 3.10 14.20 -19.13
CA ALA A 57 1.90 14.19 -18.29
C ALA A 57 0.68 14.79 -19.02
N GLY A 58 -0.46 14.07 -18.95
CA GLY A 58 -1.72 14.56 -19.53
C GLY A 58 -1.79 14.53 -21.07
N THR A 59 -0.83 13.90 -21.75
CA THR A 59 -0.78 13.88 -23.24
C THR A 59 -1.70 12.83 -23.89
N GLY A 60 -2.42 12.07 -23.08
CA GLY A 60 -3.36 11.05 -23.56
C GLY A 60 -2.72 9.68 -23.85
N LYS A 61 -1.65 9.30 -23.16
CA LYS A 61 -0.99 7.97 -23.24
C LYS A 61 -1.97 6.81 -23.32
N THR A 62 -2.86 6.72 -22.34
CA THR A 62 -3.85 5.63 -22.25
C THR A 62 -4.82 5.61 -23.44
N ARG A 63 -5.18 6.78 -23.96
CA ARG A 63 -6.02 6.89 -25.16
C ARG A 63 -5.33 6.30 -26.36
N VAL A 64 -4.06 6.68 -26.59
CA VAL A 64 -3.26 6.14 -27.71
C VAL A 64 -3.13 4.61 -27.60
N LEU A 65 -2.89 4.08 -26.39
CA LEU A 65 -2.83 2.64 -26.15
C LEU A 65 -4.15 1.94 -26.50
N VAL A 66 -5.28 2.49 -26.02
CA VAL A 66 -6.62 1.93 -26.29
C VAL A 66 -6.95 1.99 -27.78
N ASP A 67 -6.72 3.13 -28.43
CA ASP A 67 -7.01 3.30 -29.85
C ASP A 67 -6.16 2.36 -30.70
N ARG A 68 -4.85 2.25 -30.40
CA ARG A 68 -3.93 1.33 -31.08
C ARG A 68 -4.34 -0.14 -30.89
N TYR A 69 -4.75 -0.52 -29.68
CA TYR A 69 -5.26 -1.86 -29.39
C TYR A 69 -6.52 -2.18 -30.22
N CYS A 70 -7.46 -1.24 -30.23
CA CYS A 70 -8.69 -1.39 -30.99
C CYS A 70 -8.46 -1.40 -32.50
N ASP A 71 -7.53 -0.58 -33.01
CA ASP A 71 -7.18 -0.54 -34.44
C ASP A 71 -6.49 -1.84 -34.90
N ALA A 72 -5.66 -2.46 -34.05
CA ALA A 72 -5.07 -3.77 -34.36
C ALA A 72 -6.16 -4.85 -34.57
N ILE A 73 -7.24 -4.80 -33.79
CA ILE A 73 -8.38 -5.71 -33.97
C ILE A 73 -9.24 -5.34 -35.18
N ASP A 74 -9.55 -4.05 -35.30
CA ASP A 74 -10.53 -3.54 -36.26
C ASP A 74 -9.99 -3.47 -37.68
N LEU A 75 -8.78 -2.90 -37.83
CA LEU A 75 -8.18 -2.63 -39.14
C LEU A 75 -7.21 -3.76 -39.58
N ASP A 76 -6.40 -4.28 -38.64
CA ASP A 76 -5.36 -5.24 -38.98
C ASP A 76 -5.88 -6.72 -38.82
N GLY A 77 -7.07 -6.91 -38.23
CA GLY A 77 -7.69 -8.24 -38.08
C GLY A 77 -7.01 -9.13 -37.04
N ILE A 78 -6.27 -8.56 -36.14
CA ILE A 78 -5.56 -9.28 -35.07
C ILE A 78 -6.55 -9.73 -33.98
N GLU A 79 -6.47 -11.00 -33.58
CA GLU A 79 -7.34 -11.51 -32.52
C GLU A 79 -6.89 -10.97 -31.12
N PRO A 80 -7.82 -10.73 -30.18
CA PRO A 80 -7.49 -10.17 -28.86
C PRO A 80 -6.45 -10.96 -28.08
N ASP A 81 -6.37 -12.28 -28.24
CA ASP A 81 -5.42 -13.15 -27.56
C ASP A 81 -4.00 -13.12 -28.16
N GLN A 82 -3.84 -12.45 -29.31
CA GLN A 82 -2.55 -12.17 -29.96
C GLN A 82 -1.97 -10.81 -29.55
N ILE A 83 -2.70 -10.04 -28.74
CA ILE A 83 -2.25 -8.72 -28.22
C ILE A 83 -2.04 -8.84 -26.71
N LEU A 84 -0.81 -8.66 -26.25
CA LEU A 84 -0.47 -8.61 -24.84
C LEU A 84 -0.16 -7.18 -24.43
N ALA A 85 -0.91 -6.65 -23.46
CA ALA A 85 -0.72 -5.31 -22.93
C ALA A 85 -0.35 -5.36 -21.44
N PHE A 86 0.78 -4.79 -21.10
CA PHE A 86 1.26 -4.66 -19.73
C PHE A 86 0.96 -3.28 -19.17
N THR A 87 0.41 -3.26 -17.95
CA THR A 87 0.22 -2.04 -17.14
C THR A 87 0.90 -2.21 -15.79
N PHE A 88 1.14 -1.10 -15.12
CA PHE A 88 1.85 -1.11 -13.84
C PHE A 88 1.00 -1.63 -12.67
N THR A 89 -0.33 -1.37 -12.68
CA THR A 89 -1.24 -1.78 -11.59
C THR A 89 -2.45 -2.54 -12.11
N GLU A 90 -3.04 -3.39 -11.24
CA GLU A 90 -4.29 -4.10 -11.57
C GLU A 90 -5.45 -3.14 -11.85
N LYS A 91 -5.50 -2.00 -11.14
CA LYS A 91 -6.49 -0.95 -11.38
C LYS A 91 -6.34 -0.36 -12.79
N ALA A 92 -5.12 -0.09 -13.23
CA ALA A 92 -4.84 0.41 -14.58
C ALA A 92 -5.19 -0.65 -15.64
N ALA A 93 -4.88 -1.93 -15.39
CA ALA A 93 -5.28 -3.03 -16.28
C ALA A 93 -6.81 -3.14 -16.40
N ALA A 94 -7.53 -3.09 -15.30
CA ALA A 94 -8.99 -3.12 -15.28
C ALA A 94 -9.60 -1.93 -16.02
N GLU A 95 -9.08 -0.73 -15.81
CA GLU A 95 -9.53 0.48 -16.51
C GLU A 95 -9.24 0.41 -18.00
N MET A 96 -8.05 -0.06 -18.42
CA MET A 96 -7.73 -0.26 -19.83
C MET A 96 -8.65 -1.29 -20.48
N ARG A 97 -8.93 -2.44 -19.82
CA ARG A 97 -9.91 -3.45 -20.29
C ARG A 97 -11.28 -2.83 -20.48
N ARG A 98 -11.76 -2.05 -19.51
CA ARG A 98 -13.04 -1.34 -19.59
C ARG A 98 -13.09 -0.39 -20.80
N ARG A 99 -12.04 0.45 -20.98
CA ARG A 99 -11.97 1.41 -22.09
C ARG A 99 -11.91 0.71 -23.46
N VAL A 100 -11.12 -0.35 -23.59
CA VAL A 100 -11.05 -1.16 -24.82
C VAL A 100 -12.43 -1.76 -25.14
N ARG A 101 -13.11 -2.35 -24.15
CA ARG A 101 -14.46 -2.90 -24.33
C ARG A 101 -15.44 -1.85 -24.82
N VAL A 102 -15.50 -0.70 -24.17
CA VAL A 102 -16.41 0.40 -24.55
C VAL A 102 -16.11 0.89 -25.96
N GLU A 103 -14.86 1.04 -26.31
CA GLU A 103 -14.45 1.51 -27.64
C GLU A 103 -14.78 0.49 -28.74
N LEU A 104 -14.51 -0.80 -28.55
CA LEU A 104 -14.89 -1.86 -29.48
C LEU A 104 -16.41 -1.94 -29.67
N MET A 105 -17.18 -1.82 -28.59
CA MET A 105 -18.65 -1.75 -28.67
C MET A 105 -19.12 -0.52 -29.45
N ARG A 106 -18.51 0.65 -29.23
CA ARG A 106 -18.82 1.88 -29.99
C ARG A 106 -18.55 1.68 -31.48
N ARG A 107 -17.38 1.14 -31.84
CA ARG A 107 -17.00 0.87 -33.24
C ARG A 107 -17.94 -0.16 -33.89
N SER A 108 -18.34 -1.21 -33.18
CA SER A 108 -19.27 -2.18 -33.67
C SER A 108 -20.66 -1.61 -34.05
N ARG A 109 -21.12 -0.61 -33.26
CA ARG A 109 -22.38 0.09 -33.53
C ARG A 109 -22.30 1.01 -34.76
N LEU A 110 -21.13 1.54 -35.07
CA LEU A 110 -20.88 2.45 -36.17
C LEU A 110 -20.53 1.71 -37.49
N SER A 111 -20.11 0.46 -37.38
CA SER A 111 -19.75 -0.34 -38.55
C SER A 111 -20.99 -0.70 -39.41
N GLU A 112 -20.94 -0.44 -40.72
CA GLU A 112 -21.93 -0.88 -41.70
C GLU A 112 -21.70 -2.32 -42.18
N ASP A 113 -20.46 -2.83 -42.02
CA ASP A 113 -20.08 -4.18 -42.39
C ASP A 113 -20.50 -5.20 -41.29
N PRO A 114 -21.40 -6.18 -41.63
CA PRO A 114 -21.88 -7.17 -40.68
C PRO A 114 -20.76 -8.09 -40.13
N GLU A 115 -19.75 -8.41 -40.93
CA GLU A 115 -18.63 -9.26 -40.49
C GLU A 115 -17.72 -8.52 -39.50
N GLN A 116 -17.37 -7.29 -39.86
CA GLN A 116 -16.61 -6.40 -38.95
C GLN A 116 -17.37 -6.17 -37.64
N ARG A 117 -18.67 -5.88 -37.71
CA ARG A 117 -19.52 -5.71 -36.51
C ARG A 117 -19.48 -6.93 -35.60
N THR A 118 -19.64 -8.12 -36.19
CA THR A 118 -19.62 -9.39 -35.44
C THR A 118 -18.27 -9.65 -34.82
N ARG A 119 -17.15 -9.36 -35.50
CA ARG A 119 -15.79 -9.48 -35.01
C ARG A 119 -15.55 -8.55 -33.78
N LEU A 120 -15.93 -7.28 -33.93
CA LEU A 120 -15.77 -6.28 -32.85
C LEU A 120 -16.64 -6.61 -31.62
N LEU A 121 -17.88 -7.09 -31.83
CA LEU A 121 -18.73 -7.55 -30.72
C LEU A 121 -18.14 -8.77 -30.02
N ARG A 122 -17.61 -9.74 -30.76
CA ARG A 122 -16.93 -10.89 -30.17
C ARG A 122 -15.71 -10.45 -29.35
N ALA A 123 -14.87 -9.62 -29.91
CA ALA A 123 -13.69 -9.07 -29.21
C ALA A 123 -14.07 -8.29 -27.94
N SER A 124 -15.17 -7.50 -27.96
CA SER A 124 -15.63 -6.73 -26.80
C SER A 124 -16.15 -7.61 -25.65
N ARG A 125 -16.62 -8.82 -25.93
CA ARG A 125 -17.16 -9.80 -24.96
C ARG A 125 -16.12 -10.80 -24.46
N SER A 126 -14.94 -10.86 -25.08
CA SER A 126 -13.88 -11.80 -24.73
C SER A 126 -13.17 -11.32 -23.45
N GLU A 127 -13.72 -11.70 -22.30
CA GLU A 127 -13.09 -11.39 -20.99
C GLU A 127 -11.75 -12.13 -20.80
N GLU A 128 -11.68 -13.38 -21.26
CA GLU A 128 -10.47 -14.21 -21.19
C GLU A 128 -9.50 -13.95 -22.35
N GLY A 129 -9.97 -13.42 -23.47
CA GLY A 129 -9.14 -13.16 -24.67
C GLY A 129 -8.30 -11.89 -24.56
N ALA A 130 -8.78 -10.88 -23.88
CA ALA A 130 -8.04 -9.62 -23.74
C ALA A 130 -6.88 -9.77 -22.73
N GLN A 131 -5.67 -10.03 -23.25
CA GLN A 131 -4.47 -10.20 -22.44
C GLN A 131 -3.93 -8.84 -21.94
N ILE A 132 -4.77 -8.06 -21.23
CA ILE A 132 -4.41 -6.79 -20.58
C ILE A 132 -4.22 -7.06 -19.09
N THR A 133 -3.00 -6.94 -18.58
CA THR A 133 -2.63 -7.42 -17.25
C THR A 133 -1.39 -6.72 -16.70
N THR A 134 -1.10 -6.90 -15.43
CA THR A 134 0.22 -6.57 -14.88
C THR A 134 1.26 -7.63 -15.30
N ILE A 135 2.55 -7.29 -15.25
CA ILE A 135 3.64 -8.25 -15.53
C ILE A 135 3.55 -9.44 -14.55
N HIS A 136 3.28 -9.18 -13.26
CA HIS A 136 3.10 -10.25 -12.27
C HIS A 136 1.90 -11.16 -12.58
N GLY A 137 0.77 -10.57 -12.98
CA GLY A 137 -0.41 -11.33 -13.38
C GLY A 137 -0.15 -12.23 -14.60
N PHE A 138 0.63 -11.76 -15.56
CA PHE A 138 1.10 -12.56 -16.69
C PHE A 138 2.01 -13.71 -16.22
N CYS A 139 3.04 -13.42 -15.42
CA CYS A 139 3.98 -14.43 -14.90
C CYS A 139 3.24 -15.53 -14.14
N ARG A 140 2.30 -15.16 -13.27
CA ARG A 140 1.46 -16.13 -12.54
C ARG A 140 0.71 -17.07 -13.50
N ARG A 141 0.11 -16.54 -14.58
CA ARG A 141 -0.60 -17.36 -15.57
C ARG A 141 0.35 -18.26 -16.34
N LEU A 142 1.51 -17.73 -16.76
CA LEU A 142 2.54 -18.49 -17.48
C LEU A 142 3.04 -19.67 -16.64
N LEU A 143 3.39 -19.43 -15.38
CA LEU A 143 3.85 -20.46 -14.46
C LEU A 143 2.74 -21.46 -14.11
N GLY A 144 1.49 -20.99 -13.93
CA GLY A 144 0.32 -21.84 -13.70
C GLY A 144 -0.01 -22.75 -14.88
N ALA A 145 0.27 -22.32 -16.13
CA ALA A 145 0.14 -23.14 -17.30
C ALA A 145 1.27 -24.18 -17.48
N HIS A 146 2.46 -23.91 -16.92
CA HIS A 146 3.66 -24.72 -17.09
C HIS A 146 4.41 -25.01 -15.77
N PRO A 147 3.71 -25.40 -14.67
CA PRO A 147 4.34 -25.45 -13.35
C PRO A 147 5.49 -26.46 -13.29
N VAL A 148 5.33 -27.63 -13.86
CA VAL A 148 6.35 -28.68 -13.87
C VAL A 148 7.59 -28.24 -14.65
N ALA A 149 7.41 -27.58 -15.78
CA ALA A 149 8.52 -27.05 -16.58
C ALA A 149 9.27 -25.91 -15.84
N ALA A 150 8.59 -25.19 -14.98
CA ALA A 150 9.15 -24.16 -14.11
C ALA A 150 9.74 -24.71 -12.80
N GLY A 151 9.63 -26.03 -12.53
CA GLY A 151 10.09 -26.65 -11.29
C GLY A 151 9.22 -26.34 -10.09
N LEU A 152 7.95 -26.01 -10.29
CA LEU A 152 6.98 -25.65 -9.25
C LEU A 152 5.98 -26.81 -8.99
N ASP A 153 5.47 -26.84 -7.76
CA ASP A 153 4.27 -27.63 -7.43
C ASP A 153 3.10 -27.13 -8.28
N PRO A 154 2.32 -27.99 -8.96
CA PRO A 154 1.13 -27.56 -9.70
C PRO A 154 0.10 -26.80 -8.87
N ARG A 155 0.14 -26.91 -7.56
CA ARG A 155 -0.71 -26.18 -6.61
C ARG A 155 0.03 -25.07 -5.88
N PHE A 156 1.11 -24.53 -6.47
CA PHE A 156 1.83 -23.44 -5.86
C PHE A 156 0.91 -22.24 -5.58
N ARG A 157 1.17 -21.55 -4.51
CA ARG A 157 0.46 -20.33 -4.15
C ARG A 157 1.39 -19.14 -4.11
N VAL A 158 0.85 -17.97 -4.40
CA VAL A 158 1.60 -16.72 -4.24
C VAL A 158 1.48 -16.30 -2.79
N LEU A 159 2.61 -16.13 -2.13
CA LEU A 159 2.69 -15.64 -0.77
C LEU A 159 2.28 -14.16 -0.75
N ASP A 160 1.48 -13.77 0.22
CA ASP A 160 1.25 -12.36 0.46
C ASP A 160 2.51 -11.68 1.03
N ALA A 161 2.53 -10.34 1.02
CA ALA A 161 3.69 -9.57 1.45
C ALA A 161 4.07 -9.85 2.91
N GLU A 162 3.09 -10.18 3.74
CA GLU A 162 3.28 -10.42 5.16
C GLU A 162 3.87 -11.79 5.43
N GLU A 163 3.30 -12.83 4.83
CA GLU A 163 3.82 -14.18 4.93
C GLU A 163 5.25 -14.25 4.39
N ALA A 164 5.52 -13.62 3.23
CA ALA A 164 6.85 -13.50 2.66
C ALA A 164 7.83 -12.79 3.62
N ALA A 165 7.41 -11.68 4.25
CA ALA A 165 8.22 -10.97 5.22
C ALA A 165 8.49 -11.80 6.49
N ARG A 166 7.49 -12.57 6.97
CA ARG A 166 7.65 -13.47 8.12
C ARG A 166 8.65 -14.59 7.81
N LEU A 167 8.51 -15.24 6.66
CA LEU A 167 9.44 -16.30 6.25
C LEU A 167 10.87 -15.77 6.09
N ALA A 168 11.02 -14.57 5.55
CA ALA A 168 12.32 -13.91 5.43
C ALA A 168 12.96 -13.62 6.80
N ARG A 169 12.16 -13.22 7.79
CA ARG A 169 12.69 -13.04 9.18
C ARG A 169 13.16 -14.35 9.78
N LEU A 170 12.39 -15.42 9.64
CA LEU A 170 12.77 -16.75 10.12
C LEU A 170 14.05 -17.25 9.43
N ALA A 171 14.13 -17.08 8.11
CA ALA A 171 15.31 -17.44 7.33
C ALA A 171 16.55 -16.65 7.76
N PHE A 172 16.40 -15.33 8.00
CA PHE A 172 17.50 -14.50 8.48
C PHE A 172 17.95 -14.91 9.89
N ALA A 173 17.02 -15.15 10.80
CA ALA A 173 17.34 -15.60 12.16
C ALA A 173 18.10 -16.94 12.14
N ALA A 174 17.65 -17.91 11.34
CA ALA A 174 18.31 -19.20 11.19
C ALA A 174 19.73 -19.05 10.58
N ALA A 175 19.88 -18.25 9.52
CA ALA A 175 21.16 -17.98 8.89
C ALA A 175 22.14 -17.30 9.83
N LEU A 176 21.67 -16.34 10.62
CA LEU A 176 22.49 -15.60 11.58
C LEU A 176 22.94 -16.51 12.74
N ASP A 177 22.04 -17.30 13.30
CA ASP A 177 22.34 -18.21 14.43
C ASP A 177 23.38 -19.25 14.03
N GLU A 178 23.26 -19.82 12.82
CA GLU A 178 24.22 -20.78 12.28
C GLU A 178 25.60 -20.15 12.05
N LEU A 179 25.65 -19.00 11.36
CA LEU A 179 26.93 -18.41 10.96
C LEU A 179 27.61 -17.64 12.08
N ALA A 180 26.87 -16.93 12.97
CA ALA A 180 27.47 -16.17 14.05
C ALA A 180 28.15 -17.06 15.11
N SER A 181 27.76 -18.34 15.20
CA SER A 181 28.43 -19.32 16.06
C SER A 181 29.72 -19.88 15.46
N ALA A 182 29.89 -19.77 14.12
CA ALA A 182 31.01 -20.36 13.36
C ALA A 182 32.00 -19.32 12.82
N ASP A 183 31.60 -18.04 12.71
CA ASP A 183 32.39 -16.97 12.10
C ASP A 183 32.33 -15.68 12.95
N ASP A 184 33.47 -15.31 13.53
CA ASP A 184 33.63 -14.12 14.35
C ASP A 184 33.35 -12.82 13.57
N ASP A 185 33.56 -12.78 12.26
CA ASP A 185 33.27 -11.62 11.43
C ASP A 185 31.76 -11.41 11.25
N VAL A 186 30.98 -12.48 11.12
CA VAL A 186 29.49 -12.42 11.14
C VAL A 186 29.01 -11.96 12.51
N ALA A 187 29.55 -12.51 13.59
CA ALA A 187 29.18 -12.10 14.95
C ALA A 187 29.46 -10.62 15.19
N ARG A 188 30.59 -10.10 14.66
CA ARG A 188 30.96 -8.66 14.72
C ARG A 188 29.98 -7.78 13.95
N LEU A 189 29.58 -8.19 12.74
CA LEU A 189 28.57 -7.51 11.95
C LEU A 189 27.23 -7.45 12.69
N ALA A 190 26.80 -8.59 13.29
CA ALA A 190 25.59 -8.63 14.09
C ALA A 190 25.61 -7.66 15.27
N ALA A 191 26.73 -7.63 16.00
CA ALA A 191 26.90 -6.71 17.13
C ALA A 191 26.91 -5.23 16.71
N GLY A 192 27.51 -4.92 15.56
CA GLY A 192 27.63 -3.56 15.03
C GLY A 192 26.31 -3.02 14.46
N TYR A 193 25.64 -3.81 13.65
CA TYR A 193 24.43 -3.39 12.94
C TYR A 193 23.13 -3.72 13.68
N ARG A 194 23.16 -4.65 14.64
CA ARG A 194 21.99 -5.06 15.45
C ARG A 194 20.76 -5.34 14.57
N ASP A 195 19.60 -4.78 14.93
CA ASP A 195 18.33 -4.94 14.21
C ASP A 195 18.36 -4.43 12.75
N LYS A 196 19.37 -3.62 12.39
CA LYS A 196 19.51 -3.10 11.02
C LYS A 196 20.06 -4.15 10.07
N LEU A 197 20.86 -5.14 10.55
CA LEU A 197 21.52 -6.12 9.68
C LEU A 197 20.52 -6.92 8.85
N GLY A 198 19.45 -7.42 9.47
CA GLY A 198 18.42 -8.19 8.76
C GLY A 198 17.73 -7.38 7.67
N ARG A 199 17.48 -6.09 7.92
CA ARG A 199 16.92 -5.19 6.89
C ARG A 199 17.88 -4.94 5.73
N LEU A 200 19.17 -4.78 6.02
CA LEU A 200 20.19 -4.58 4.99
C LEU A 200 20.36 -5.82 4.10
N ILE A 201 20.43 -7.02 4.70
CA ILE A 201 20.51 -8.28 3.95
C ILE A 201 19.26 -8.49 3.09
N ARG A 202 18.07 -8.23 3.64
CA ARG A 202 16.82 -8.34 2.87
C ARG A 202 16.78 -7.34 1.71
N SER A 203 17.14 -6.07 1.96
CA SER A 203 17.20 -5.05 0.90
C SER A 203 18.19 -5.42 -0.21
N ALA A 204 19.38 -5.91 0.15
CA ALA A 204 20.36 -6.37 -0.84
C ALA A 204 19.84 -7.59 -1.63
N TYR A 205 19.18 -8.53 -0.96
CA TYR A 205 18.55 -9.69 -1.60
C TYR A 205 17.50 -9.26 -2.64
N ASP A 206 16.55 -8.38 -2.24
CA ASP A 206 15.49 -7.91 -3.11
C ASP A 206 16.06 -7.11 -4.30
N ASP A 207 17.05 -6.24 -4.07
CA ASP A 207 17.70 -5.45 -5.13
C ASP A 207 18.40 -6.33 -6.17
N LEU A 208 19.19 -7.31 -5.74
CA LEU A 208 19.88 -8.22 -6.63
C LEU A 208 18.90 -9.08 -7.44
N ARG A 209 17.78 -9.47 -6.85
CA ARG A 209 16.72 -10.21 -7.56
C ARG A 209 16.01 -9.35 -8.61
N ASN A 210 15.77 -8.09 -8.33
CA ASN A 210 15.24 -7.13 -9.30
C ASN A 210 16.17 -6.93 -10.52
N HIS A 211 17.48 -7.20 -10.34
CA HIS A 211 18.46 -7.27 -11.41
C HIS A 211 18.57 -8.64 -12.10
N GLY A 212 17.67 -9.58 -11.76
CA GLY A 212 17.58 -10.90 -12.42
C GLY A 212 18.44 -12.00 -11.78
N GLN A 213 19.03 -11.77 -10.62
CA GLN A 213 19.81 -12.81 -9.94
C GLN A 213 18.90 -13.74 -9.12
N ARG A 214 18.70 -14.98 -9.56
CA ARG A 214 17.96 -15.98 -8.80
C ARG A 214 18.66 -16.37 -7.49
N HIS A 215 19.98 -16.49 -7.55
CA HIS A 215 20.84 -16.74 -6.40
C HIS A 215 21.67 -15.48 -6.15
N PRO A 216 21.21 -14.58 -5.29
CA PRO A 216 21.83 -13.28 -5.09
C PRO A 216 23.27 -13.38 -4.60
N ALA A 217 24.18 -12.72 -5.31
CA ALA A 217 25.58 -12.58 -4.96
C ALA A 217 25.97 -11.11 -5.06
N LEU A 218 26.64 -10.60 -4.03
CA LEU A 218 27.13 -9.22 -4.02
C LEU A 218 28.13 -9.00 -5.16
N PRO A 219 28.13 -7.83 -5.81
CA PRO A 219 29.13 -7.51 -6.83
C PRO A 219 30.53 -7.50 -6.19
N PRO A 220 31.62 -7.81 -6.96
CA PRO A 220 32.97 -7.81 -6.43
C PRO A 220 33.28 -6.50 -5.69
N LEU A 221 33.91 -6.61 -4.51
CA LEU A 221 34.30 -5.44 -3.74
C LEU A 221 35.35 -4.66 -4.53
N GLN A 222 35.07 -3.44 -4.93
CA GLN A 222 35.98 -2.52 -5.54
C GLN A 222 36.40 -1.48 -4.51
N ILE A 223 37.58 -1.63 -3.94
CA ILE A 223 38.18 -0.61 -3.08
C ILE A 223 38.85 0.41 -4.00
N THR A 224 38.08 1.38 -4.48
CA THR A 224 38.60 2.52 -5.23
C THR A 224 39.33 3.46 -4.27
N ALA A 225 40.40 4.11 -4.74
CA ALA A 225 41.11 5.13 -3.98
C ALA A 225 40.07 6.20 -3.53
N PHE A 226 40.02 6.44 -2.24
CA PHE A 226 39.12 7.43 -1.64
C PHE A 226 39.55 8.84 -2.07
N GLU A 227 38.78 9.49 -2.92
CA GLU A 227 39.01 10.90 -3.32
C GLU A 227 38.27 11.89 -2.38
N GLY A 228 38.32 11.65 -1.08
CA GLY A 228 37.80 12.56 -0.07
C GLY A 228 38.73 13.73 0.17
N LYS A 229 38.26 14.96 0.08
CA LYS A 229 39.05 16.15 0.43
C LYS A 229 39.40 16.10 1.93
N GLY A 230 40.68 15.77 2.24
CA GLY A 230 41.25 15.92 3.58
C GLY A 230 41.24 14.68 4.47
N GLU A 231 40.84 13.50 3.97
CA GLU A 231 40.97 12.24 4.70
C GLU A 231 42.16 11.40 4.15
N GLU A 232 42.87 10.75 5.04
CA GLU A 232 43.97 9.82 4.62
C GLU A 232 43.38 8.59 3.92
N PRO A 233 44.04 8.05 2.89
CA PRO A 233 43.57 6.82 2.22
C PRO A 233 43.52 5.67 3.24
N PRO A 234 42.53 4.73 3.13
CA PRO A 234 42.39 3.61 4.06
C PRO A 234 43.71 2.81 4.16
N GLY A 235 44.12 2.51 5.40
CA GLY A 235 45.28 1.70 5.67
C GLY A 235 45.10 0.23 5.26
N ALA A 236 46.15 -0.54 5.20
CA ALA A 236 46.11 -1.96 4.87
C ALA A 236 45.16 -2.76 5.83
N ALA A 237 45.11 -2.37 7.10
CA ALA A 237 44.20 -2.98 8.09
C ALA A 237 42.72 -2.70 7.79
N ASP A 238 42.40 -1.51 7.30
CA ASP A 238 41.04 -1.13 6.94
C ASP A 238 40.58 -1.88 5.70
N VAL A 239 41.47 -2.04 4.71
CA VAL A 239 41.23 -2.84 3.50
C VAL A 239 40.96 -4.30 3.86
N GLU A 240 41.79 -4.89 4.75
CA GLU A 240 41.60 -6.26 5.21
C GLU A 240 40.28 -6.45 5.98
N LEU A 241 39.92 -5.47 6.83
CA LEU A 241 38.67 -5.49 7.55
C LEU A 241 37.47 -5.38 6.60
N ALA A 242 37.57 -4.52 5.58
CA ALA A 242 36.52 -4.39 4.56
C ALA A 242 36.33 -5.69 3.77
N ASP A 243 37.40 -6.36 3.37
CA ASP A 243 37.35 -7.63 2.65
C ASP A 243 36.77 -8.76 3.51
N ARG A 244 37.14 -8.86 4.80
CA ARG A 244 36.55 -9.82 5.72
C ARG A 244 35.06 -9.55 5.95
N SER A 245 34.68 -8.28 6.16
CA SER A 245 33.28 -7.88 6.33
C SER A 245 32.45 -8.18 5.09
N TYR A 246 33.01 -7.93 3.91
CA TYR A 246 32.37 -8.26 2.63
C TYR A 246 32.11 -9.77 2.49
N ARG A 247 33.12 -10.61 2.81
CA ARG A 247 32.96 -12.08 2.77
C ARG A 247 31.91 -12.56 3.76
N ALA A 248 31.89 -12.01 4.95
CA ALA A 248 30.89 -12.32 5.98
C ALA A 248 29.45 -11.91 5.53
N LEU A 249 29.32 -10.73 4.90
CA LEU A 249 28.04 -10.30 4.31
C LEU A 249 27.59 -11.21 3.16
N GLN A 250 28.51 -11.61 2.28
CA GLN A 250 28.21 -12.54 1.19
C GLN A 250 27.78 -13.92 1.73
N ALA A 251 28.47 -14.45 2.74
CA ALA A 251 28.12 -15.73 3.36
C ALA A 251 26.71 -15.65 4.00
N LEU A 252 26.42 -14.56 4.71
CA LEU A 252 25.13 -14.36 5.35
C LEU A 252 24.01 -14.19 4.31
N LEU A 253 24.24 -13.44 3.23
CA LEU A 253 23.27 -13.30 2.14
C LEU A 253 22.98 -14.65 1.46
N SER A 254 24.02 -15.44 1.17
CA SER A 254 23.86 -16.75 0.55
C SER A 254 23.07 -17.71 1.45
N ARG A 255 23.42 -17.76 2.74
CA ARG A 255 22.73 -18.65 3.70
C ARG A 255 21.29 -18.22 3.96
N PHE A 256 21.06 -16.91 4.04
CA PHE A 256 19.69 -16.34 4.09
C PHE A 256 18.87 -16.76 2.86
N SER A 257 19.44 -16.62 1.66
CA SER A 257 18.79 -16.99 0.40
C SER A 257 18.35 -18.46 0.41
N GLU A 258 19.26 -19.38 0.77
CA GLU A 258 18.97 -20.83 0.86
C GLU A 258 17.87 -21.16 1.88
N ALA A 259 17.94 -20.56 3.07
CA ALA A 259 16.96 -20.77 4.11
C ALA A 259 15.56 -20.23 3.71
N TYR A 260 15.54 -19.05 3.04
CA TYR A 260 14.31 -18.44 2.58
C TYR A 260 13.63 -19.27 1.47
N GLU A 261 14.40 -19.74 0.48
CA GLU A 261 13.91 -20.64 -0.57
C GLU A 261 13.36 -21.94 0.03
N THR A 262 14.04 -22.51 1.04
CA THR A 262 13.57 -23.71 1.75
C THR A 262 12.22 -23.46 2.42
N HIS A 263 12.08 -22.38 3.17
CA HIS A 263 10.82 -22.04 3.85
C HIS A 263 9.66 -21.76 2.88
N LYS A 264 9.94 -21.16 1.72
CA LYS A 264 8.94 -21.01 0.67
C LYS A 264 8.53 -22.37 0.08
N ALA A 265 9.50 -23.22 -0.24
CA ALA A 265 9.27 -24.54 -0.84
C ALA A 265 8.46 -25.47 0.06
N GLU A 266 8.71 -25.47 1.38
CA GLU A 266 7.93 -26.25 2.38
C GLU A 266 6.44 -25.91 2.36
N ARG A 267 6.06 -24.72 1.87
CA ARG A 267 4.69 -24.23 1.77
C ARG A 267 4.14 -24.23 0.34
N SER A 268 4.87 -24.80 -0.62
CA SER A 268 4.58 -24.67 -2.06
C SER A 268 4.34 -23.21 -2.44
N GLY A 269 5.06 -22.27 -1.80
CA GLY A 269 4.91 -20.84 -1.90
C GLY A 269 5.93 -20.21 -2.84
N VAL A 270 5.51 -19.18 -3.58
CA VAL A 270 6.38 -18.29 -4.37
C VAL A 270 6.09 -16.85 -3.98
N ASP A 271 7.11 -16.01 -3.86
CA ASP A 271 6.92 -14.58 -3.65
C ASP A 271 6.74 -13.83 -4.99
N PHE A 272 6.54 -12.52 -4.94
CA PHE A 272 6.33 -11.72 -6.14
C PHE A 272 7.53 -11.70 -7.08
N ASP A 273 8.75 -11.72 -6.53
CA ASP A 273 9.97 -11.74 -7.34
C ASP A 273 10.20 -13.11 -7.98
N ASP A 274 9.86 -14.19 -7.26
CA ASP A 274 9.89 -15.54 -7.83
C ASP A 274 9.04 -15.66 -9.09
N LEU A 275 7.85 -15.05 -9.10
CA LEU A 275 6.99 -15.08 -10.28
C LEU A 275 7.72 -14.58 -11.53
N GLN A 276 8.45 -13.49 -11.40
CA GLN A 276 9.16 -12.89 -12.53
C GLN A 276 10.42 -13.66 -12.91
N LEU A 277 11.22 -14.04 -11.90
CA LEU A 277 12.48 -14.77 -12.11
C LEU A 277 12.22 -16.14 -12.74
N LEU A 278 11.29 -16.90 -12.20
CA LEU A 278 10.92 -18.23 -12.70
C LEU A 278 10.28 -18.17 -14.09
N ALA A 279 9.48 -17.13 -14.35
CA ALA A 279 8.89 -16.92 -15.68
C ALA A 279 9.96 -16.61 -16.72
N LEU A 280 10.94 -15.74 -16.39
CA LEU A 280 12.06 -15.45 -17.29
C LEU A 280 12.90 -16.70 -17.52
N GLU A 281 13.30 -17.41 -16.47
CA GLU A 281 14.08 -18.65 -16.55
C GLU A 281 13.37 -19.73 -17.39
N LEU A 282 12.04 -19.88 -17.21
CA LEU A 282 11.24 -20.80 -18.02
C LEU A 282 11.30 -20.45 -19.51
N LEU A 283 11.17 -19.18 -19.88
CA LEU A 283 11.25 -18.72 -21.26
C LEU A 283 12.67 -18.82 -21.83
N GLU A 284 13.72 -18.69 -21.03
CA GLU A 284 15.11 -18.82 -21.47
C GLU A 284 15.54 -20.29 -21.66
N ARG A 285 15.14 -21.16 -20.72
CA ARG A 285 15.53 -22.57 -20.75
C ARG A 285 14.66 -23.46 -21.63
N ASN A 286 13.37 -23.13 -21.76
CA ASN A 286 12.44 -23.94 -22.53
C ASN A 286 12.11 -23.27 -23.87
N THR A 287 12.89 -23.62 -24.89
CA THR A 287 12.75 -23.03 -26.24
C THR A 287 11.40 -23.28 -26.89
N SER A 288 10.75 -24.41 -26.62
CA SER A 288 9.42 -24.73 -27.18
C SER A 288 8.31 -23.88 -26.59
N ILE A 289 8.33 -23.68 -25.27
CA ILE A 289 7.39 -22.77 -24.58
C ILE A 289 7.62 -21.33 -25.07
N ALA A 290 8.88 -20.89 -25.08
CA ALA A 290 9.23 -19.54 -25.54
C ALA A 290 8.77 -19.31 -27.00
N ALA A 291 8.98 -20.28 -27.90
CA ALA A 291 8.54 -20.17 -29.29
C ALA A 291 7.02 -20.03 -29.38
N ALA A 292 6.25 -20.85 -28.65
CA ALA A 292 4.80 -20.79 -28.66
C ALA A 292 4.25 -19.41 -28.23
N TYR A 293 4.84 -18.81 -27.17
CA TYR A 293 4.45 -17.47 -26.74
C TYR A 293 4.89 -16.36 -27.70
N ARG A 294 6.08 -16.47 -28.31
CA ARG A 294 6.58 -15.54 -29.32
C ARG A 294 5.78 -15.57 -30.63
N GLU A 295 5.27 -16.73 -31.02
CA GLU A 295 4.40 -16.89 -32.18
C GLU A 295 2.99 -16.39 -31.88
N ARG A 296 2.52 -16.58 -30.65
CA ARG A 296 1.20 -16.14 -30.22
C ARG A 296 1.04 -14.62 -30.23
N TYR A 297 2.03 -13.89 -29.66
CA TYR A 297 1.87 -12.46 -29.46
C TYR A 297 2.44 -11.66 -30.64
N LEU A 298 1.54 -11.11 -31.46
CA LEU A 298 1.90 -10.25 -32.57
C LEU A 298 2.08 -8.79 -32.13
N HIS A 299 1.40 -8.37 -31.07
CA HIS A 299 1.57 -7.03 -30.47
C HIS A 299 1.86 -7.14 -28.98
N LEU A 300 2.94 -6.47 -28.55
CA LEU A 300 3.28 -6.23 -27.14
C LEU A 300 3.16 -4.74 -26.87
N LEU A 301 2.28 -4.35 -25.95
CA LEU A 301 2.12 -2.98 -25.50
C LEU A 301 2.57 -2.87 -24.04
N VAL A 302 3.43 -1.91 -23.74
CA VAL A 302 3.94 -1.73 -22.37
C VAL A 302 3.73 -0.27 -21.97
N ASP A 303 2.85 -0.07 -20.97
CA ASP A 303 2.59 1.24 -20.38
C ASP A 303 3.55 1.53 -19.23
N GLU A 304 3.82 2.80 -18.97
CA GLU A 304 4.69 3.29 -17.90
C GLU A 304 6.07 2.59 -17.88
N PHE A 305 6.70 2.44 -19.05
CA PHE A 305 7.95 1.67 -19.20
C PHE A 305 9.11 2.23 -18.36
N GLN A 306 9.09 3.52 -17.97
CA GLN A 306 10.07 4.11 -17.08
C GLN A 306 10.04 3.53 -15.64
N ASP A 307 8.99 2.80 -15.28
CA ASP A 307 8.85 2.16 -13.98
C ASP A 307 9.19 0.66 -14.00
N THR A 308 9.69 0.15 -15.14
CA THR A 308 10.08 -1.26 -15.26
C THR A 308 11.46 -1.54 -14.67
N SER A 309 11.63 -2.70 -14.03
CA SER A 309 12.91 -3.19 -13.60
C SER A 309 13.69 -3.86 -14.75
N PRO A 310 15.03 -4.08 -14.62
CA PRO A 310 15.81 -4.84 -15.59
C PRO A 310 15.24 -6.25 -15.85
N LEU A 311 14.74 -6.90 -14.80
CA LEU A 311 14.08 -8.21 -14.87
C LEU A 311 12.82 -8.16 -15.74
N GLN A 312 11.96 -7.15 -15.53
CA GLN A 312 10.74 -6.95 -16.30
C GLN A 312 11.04 -6.63 -17.78
N ALA A 313 12.03 -5.77 -18.03
CA ALA A 313 12.50 -5.50 -19.38
C ALA A 313 13.06 -6.77 -20.05
N GLY A 314 13.71 -7.65 -19.29
CA GLY A 314 14.13 -8.98 -19.72
C GLY A 314 12.97 -9.87 -20.16
N LEU A 315 11.90 -9.91 -19.37
CA LEU A 315 10.67 -10.66 -19.70
C LEU A 315 10.01 -10.16 -20.99
N VAL A 316 9.88 -8.85 -21.17
CA VAL A 316 9.35 -8.25 -22.40
C VAL A 316 10.20 -8.67 -23.60
N ARG A 317 11.53 -8.64 -23.48
CA ARG A 317 12.44 -9.10 -24.56
C ARG A 317 12.30 -10.60 -24.83
N ALA A 318 12.15 -11.43 -23.79
CA ALA A 318 12.01 -12.88 -23.94
C ALA A 318 10.74 -13.29 -24.68
N LEU A 319 9.67 -12.51 -24.56
CA LEU A 319 8.38 -12.73 -25.25
C LEU A 319 8.37 -12.23 -26.69
N ARG A 320 9.37 -11.45 -27.08
CA ARG A 320 9.42 -10.86 -28.41
C ARG A 320 9.89 -11.88 -29.47
N GLY A 321 9.04 -12.12 -30.46
CA GLY A 321 9.35 -12.92 -31.67
C GLY A 321 9.66 -12.03 -32.88
N PRO A 322 10.06 -12.64 -34.02
CA PRO A 322 10.37 -11.90 -35.25
C PRO A 322 9.17 -11.10 -35.83
N ALA A 323 7.95 -11.64 -35.64
CA ALA A 323 6.73 -10.99 -36.09
C ALA A 323 6.14 -10.01 -35.07
N THR A 324 6.60 -10.05 -33.84
CA THR A 324 6.07 -9.22 -32.74
C THR A 324 6.40 -7.74 -32.94
N ARG A 325 5.41 -6.89 -32.78
CA ARG A 325 5.56 -5.41 -32.76
C ARG A 325 5.47 -4.91 -31.34
N LEU A 326 6.56 -4.28 -30.87
CA LEU A 326 6.67 -3.74 -29.53
C LEU A 326 6.30 -2.26 -29.54
N PHE A 327 5.36 -1.87 -28.68
CA PHE A 327 4.96 -0.50 -28.43
C PHE A 327 5.18 -0.17 -26.97
N THR A 328 6.21 0.61 -26.69
CA THR A 328 6.55 1.05 -25.34
C THR A 328 6.14 2.50 -25.16
N VAL A 329 5.49 2.78 -24.04
CA VAL A 329 5.03 4.13 -23.66
C VAL A 329 5.62 4.51 -22.32
N GLY A 330 6.16 5.72 -22.20
CA GLY A 330 6.66 6.19 -20.93
C GLY A 330 7.15 7.64 -20.96
N ASP A 331 7.51 8.12 -19.77
CA ASP A 331 8.06 9.44 -19.53
C ASP A 331 9.22 9.35 -18.54
N GLU A 332 10.45 9.60 -18.97
CA GLU A 332 11.62 9.51 -18.08
C GLU A 332 11.54 10.48 -16.90
N PHE A 333 10.84 11.59 -17.04
CA PHE A 333 10.65 12.60 -15.97
C PHE A 333 9.58 12.20 -14.95
N GLN A 334 8.81 11.13 -15.20
CA GLN A 334 7.84 10.52 -14.28
C GLN A 334 8.37 9.25 -13.60
N SER A 335 9.65 8.91 -13.74
CA SER A 335 10.27 7.77 -13.05
C SER A 335 10.52 8.10 -11.58
N ILE A 336 9.63 7.63 -10.70
CA ILE A 336 9.69 7.90 -9.25
C ILE A 336 9.74 6.61 -8.41
N TYR A 337 9.87 5.42 -9.05
CA TYR A 337 9.85 4.12 -8.38
C TYR A 337 11.22 3.42 -8.35
N ALA A 338 12.34 4.17 -8.37
CA ALA A 338 13.68 3.59 -8.25
C ALA A 338 13.82 2.69 -7.00
N PHE A 339 13.18 3.06 -5.88
CA PHE A 339 13.17 2.27 -4.65
C PHE A 339 12.37 0.95 -4.74
N ARG A 340 11.68 0.70 -5.86
CA ARG A 340 11.01 -0.56 -6.22
C ARG A 340 11.73 -1.30 -7.34
N GLY A 341 12.97 -0.95 -7.63
CA GLY A 341 13.78 -1.56 -8.67
C GLY A 341 13.51 -1.02 -10.08
N ALA A 342 12.74 0.07 -10.25
CA ALA A 342 12.63 0.75 -11.54
C ALA A 342 14.00 1.29 -11.98
N ASP A 343 14.36 1.01 -13.22
CA ASP A 343 15.67 1.37 -13.77
C ASP A 343 15.55 2.25 -15.01
N LEU A 344 15.90 3.51 -14.85
CA LEU A 344 15.88 4.48 -15.95
C LEU A 344 16.91 4.15 -17.04
N ALA A 345 17.98 3.40 -16.72
CA ALA A 345 18.93 2.95 -17.72
C ALA A 345 18.29 1.96 -18.70
N SER A 346 17.42 1.07 -18.21
CA SER A 346 16.63 0.16 -19.06
C SER A 346 15.69 0.91 -20.00
N PHE A 347 15.05 1.98 -19.53
CA PHE A 347 14.21 2.86 -20.36
C PHE A 347 15.03 3.53 -21.47
N ARG A 348 16.18 4.14 -21.11
CA ARG A 348 17.07 4.80 -22.05
C ARG A 348 17.68 3.83 -23.05
N ALA A 349 18.03 2.62 -22.61
CA ALA A 349 18.57 1.57 -23.48
C ALA A 349 17.54 1.12 -24.52
N GLU A 350 16.28 0.92 -24.14
CA GLU A 350 15.20 0.54 -25.07
C GLU A 350 14.93 1.66 -26.09
N ARG A 351 14.88 2.92 -25.65
CA ARG A 351 14.78 4.08 -26.53
C ARG A 351 15.92 4.15 -27.54
N ALA A 352 17.16 3.93 -27.06
CA ALA A 352 18.35 3.92 -27.92
C ALA A 352 18.31 2.77 -28.94
N ARG A 353 17.87 1.58 -28.51
CA ARG A 353 17.69 0.41 -29.39
C ARG A 353 16.71 0.72 -30.52
N VAL A 354 15.50 1.21 -30.18
CA VAL A 354 14.48 1.52 -31.19
C VAL A 354 15.00 2.59 -32.18
N ARG A 355 15.71 3.59 -31.68
CA ARG A 355 16.34 4.63 -32.52
C ARG A 355 17.43 4.08 -33.43
N SER A 356 18.25 3.16 -32.94
CA SER A 356 19.34 2.52 -33.70
C SER A 356 18.79 1.60 -34.78
N ASP A 357 17.83 0.73 -34.42
CA ASP A 357 17.34 -0.32 -35.31
C ASP A 357 16.39 0.19 -36.41
N LEU A 358 15.57 1.18 -36.08
CA LEU A 358 14.48 1.64 -36.94
C LEU A 358 14.56 3.14 -37.32
N GLY A 359 15.57 3.84 -36.87
CA GLY A 359 15.77 5.26 -37.10
C GLY A 359 14.98 6.17 -36.14
N ALA A 360 15.27 7.45 -36.21
CA ALA A 360 14.68 8.45 -35.32
C ALA A 360 13.14 8.54 -35.43
N GLY A 361 12.56 8.18 -36.57
CA GLY A 361 11.11 8.19 -36.80
C GLY A 361 10.32 7.09 -36.06
N ALA A 362 10.98 6.19 -35.34
CA ALA A 362 10.34 5.20 -34.47
C ALA A 362 10.28 5.61 -33.00
N VAL A 363 10.95 6.68 -32.63
CA VAL A 363 10.82 7.34 -31.31
C VAL A 363 9.91 8.56 -31.50
N LEU A 364 8.69 8.47 -30.99
CA LEU A 364 7.64 9.46 -31.23
C LEU A 364 7.37 10.27 -29.96
N PRO A 365 7.31 11.61 -30.04
CA PRO A 365 6.92 12.44 -28.90
C PRO A 365 5.40 12.62 -28.82
N LEU A 366 4.86 12.69 -27.61
CA LEU A 366 3.56 13.29 -27.30
C LEU A 366 3.79 14.47 -26.37
N SER A 367 3.63 15.68 -26.91
CA SER A 367 3.92 16.92 -26.20
C SER A 367 2.67 17.69 -25.74
N GLY A 368 1.50 17.47 -26.37
CA GLY A 368 0.27 18.18 -26.06
C GLY A 368 -0.42 17.71 -24.79
N SER A 369 -0.38 18.48 -23.69
CA SER A 369 -1.10 18.16 -22.44
C SER A 369 -2.55 18.63 -22.50
N PHE A 370 -3.47 17.73 -22.20
CA PHE A 370 -4.91 17.97 -22.15
C PHE A 370 -5.46 18.04 -20.71
N ARG A 371 -4.59 17.80 -19.73
CA ARG A 371 -4.94 17.75 -18.31
C ARG A 371 -4.95 19.14 -17.68
N SER A 372 -3.85 19.84 -17.80
CA SER A 372 -3.56 21.05 -17.02
C SER A 372 -3.88 22.34 -17.80
N SER A 373 -4.19 23.40 -17.07
CA SER A 373 -4.37 24.74 -17.64
C SER A 373 -3.05 25.29 -18.24
N PRO A 374 -3.11 26.31 -19.13
CA PRO A 374 -1.93 26.92 -19.73
C PRO A 374 -0.92 27.42 -18.69
N GLU A 375 -1.40 27.98 -17.59
CA GLU A 375 -0.56 28.56 -16.52
C GLU A 375 0.20 27.47 -15.78
N ILE A 376 -0.45 26.33 -15.49
CA ILE A 376 0.19 25.19 -14.86
C ILE A 376 1.23 24.58 -15.80
N VAL A 377 0.92 24.43 -17.10
CA VAL A 377 1.88 23.94 -18.10
C VAL A 377 3.10 24.86 -18.17
N ALA A 378 2.90 26.18 -18.15
CA ALA A 378 4.00 27.15 -18.17
C ALA A 378 4.88 27.03 -16.90
N ALA A 379 4.27 26.88 -15.72
CA ALA A 379 5.01 26.70 -14.47
C ALA A 379 5.80 25.39 -14.46
N VAL A 380 5.20 24.28 -14.91
CA VAL A 380 5.88 22.96 -15.01
C VAL A 380 7.06 23.05 -15.98
N ASN A 381 6.91 23.69 -17.13
CA ASN A 381 7.98 23.88 -18.09
C ASN A 381 9.11 24.75 -17.50
N ALA A 382 8.78 25.84 -16.80
CA ALA A 382 9.78 26.69 -16.16
C ALA A 382 10.61 25.95 -15.12
N VAL A 383 9.96 25.15 -14.26
CA VAL A 383 10.64 24.33 -13.25
C VAL A 383 11.44 23.20 -13.91
N GLY A 384 10.85 22.51 -14.90
CA GLY A 384 11.50 21.41 -15.61
C GLY A 384 12.78 21.88 -16.32
N ASN A 385 12.74 22.99 -17.05
CA ASN A 385 13.91 23.57 -17.73
C ASN A 385 15.00 24.03 -16.75
N CYS A 386 14.62 24.39 -15.52
CA CYS A 386 15.58 24.81 -14.50
C CYS A 386 16.27 23.63 -13.78
N LEU A 387 15.56 22.54 -13.56
CA LEU A 387 16.01 21.46 -12.67
C LEU A 387 16.42 20.17 -13.40
N LEU A 388 15.96 19.95 -14.64
CA LEU A 388 16.10 18.68 -15.33
C LEU A 388 16.92 18.87 -16.62
N GLU A 389 17.91 17.99 -16.80
CA GLU A 389 18.67 17.91 -18.05
C GLU A 389 17.80 17.34 -19.17
N ASP A 390 17.91 17.88 -20.38
CA ASP A 390 17.16 17.44 -21.57
C ASP A 390 15.64 17.42 -21.39
N PHE A 391 15.11 18.28 -20.50
CA PHE A 391 13.66 18.36 -20.25
C PHE A 391 12.90 18.70 -21.53
N ARG A 392 11.80 17.96 -21.75
CA ARG A 392 10.92 18.22 -22.89
C ARG A 392 9.71 19.02 -22.47
N GLU A 393 9.59 20.19 -23.02
CA GLU A 393 8.46 21.07 -22.75
C GLU A 393 7.14 20.45 -23.19
N LEU A 394 6.14 20.60 -22.33
CA LEU A 394 4.76 20.30 -22.64
C LEU A 394 4.14 21.47 -23.41
N ARG A 395 3.28 21.15 -24.37
CA ARG A 395 2.45 22.13 -25.09
C ARG A 395 1.04 22.10 -24.53
N VAL A 396 0.37 23.23 -24.56
CA VAL A 396 -1.04 23.31 -24.18
C VAL A 396 -1.90 22.64 -25.23
N GLY A 397 -2.49 21.50 -24.90
CA GLY A 397 -3.42 20.77 -25.78
C GLY A 397 -4.88 21.14 -25.55
N ARG A 398 -5.22 21.59 -24.34
CA ARG A 398 -6.59 22.02 -23.97
C ARG A 398 -6.80 23.47 -24.36
N ARG A 399 -7.82 23.76 -25.19
CA ARG A 399 -8.32 25.11 -25.34
C ARG A 399 -9.22 25.43 -24.14
N PRO A 400 -9.10 26.63 -23.52
CA PRO A 400 -10.06 27.05 -22.52
C PRO A 400 -11.48 26.94 -23.10
N SER A 401 -12.36 26.24 -22.39
CA SER A 401 -13.77 26.25 -22.75
C SER A 401 -14.35 27.61 -22.34
N GLU A 402 -15.03 28.30 -23.23
CA GLU A 402 -15.70 29.55 -22.92
C GLU A 402 -16.78 29.44 -21.84
N SER A 403 -17.17 28.19 -21.48
CA SER A 403 -18.23 27.86 -20.51
C SER A 403 -17.73 27.38 -19.15
N SER A 404 -16.42 27.15 -18.97
CA SER A 404 -15.88 26.80 -17.65
C SER A 404 -15.24 28.04 -17.02
N PRO A 405 -15.59 28.39 -15.78
CA PRO A 405 -14.84 29.41 -15.07
C PRO A 405 -13.37 28.94 -15.02
N GLY A 406 -12.48 29.81 -15.46
CA GLY A 406 -11.03 29.56 -15.33
C GLY A 406 -10.66 29.38 -13.86
N PRO A 407 -9.47 28.79 -13.57
CA PRO A 407 -9.00 28.70 -12.21
C PRO A 407 -8.98 30.08 -11.56
N PRO A 408 -9.22 30.19 -10.22
CA PRO A 408 -9.05 31.47 -9.54
C PRO A 408 -7.64 31.99 -9.81
N ALA A 409 -7.51 33.28 -10.08
CA ALA A 409 -6.20 33.87 -10.30
C ALA A 409 -5.55 34.24 -8.97
N PRO A 410 -4.25 33.90 -8.79
CA PRO A 410 -3.35 33.20 -9.71
C PRO A 410 -3.57 31.68 -9.73
N ALA A 411 -3.41 31.03 -10.89
CA ALA A 411 -3.56 29.58 -11.04
C ALA A 411 -2.39 28.78 -10.44
N VAL A 412 -1.24 29.42 -10.22
CA VAL A 412 -0.06 28.85 -9.58
C VAL A 412 0.45 29.83 -8.53
N GLU A 413 0.62 29.37 -7.32
CA GLU A 413 1.10 30.16 -6.20
C GLU A 413 2.30 29.49 -5.53
N LEU A 414 3.30 30.29 -5.15
CA LEU A 414 4.44 29.86 -4.36
C LEU A 414 4.30 30.45 -2.94
N LEU A 415 4.04 29.58 -1.98
CA LEU A 415 3.93 29.96 -0.57
C LEU A 415 5.29 29.79 0.11
N LEU A 416 5.85 30.86 0.66
CA LEU A 416 7.14 30.84 1.33
C LEU A 416 6.97 31.12 2.81
N THR A 417 7.58 30.30 3.65
CA THR A 417 7.70 30.51 5.09
C THR A 417 9.17 30.63 5.48
N PRO A 418 9.56 31.55 6.39
CA PRO A 418 10.94 31.62 6.85
C PRO A 418 11.34 30.34 7.60
N ARG A 419 12.59 29.93 7.42
CA ARG A 419 13.12 28.73 8.09
C ARG A 419 13.46 29.00 9.56
N ASP A 420 13.97 30.19 9.84
CA ASP A 420 14.50 30.60 11.14
C ASP A 420 13.70 31.78 11.72
N GLY A 421 13.87 32.11 12.98
CA GLY A 421 13.24 33.25 13.64
C GLY A 421 11.99 32.92 14.47
N TRP A 422 11.45 31.74 14.36
CA TRP A 422 10.21 31.32 15.05
C TRP A 422 10.33 31.28 16.58
N LYS A 423 11.56 31.25 17.13
CA LYS A 423 11.83 31.26 18.56
C LYS A 423 11.96 32.69 19.14
N ASP A 424 12.25 33.67 18.30
CA ASP A 424 12.60 35.02 18.73
C ASP A 424 11.37 35.93 18.89
N ASP A 425 10.26 35.61 18.25
CA ASP A 425 9.05 36.45 18.23
C ASP A 425 8.07 36.20 19.38
N GLY A 426 8.43 35.38 20.38
CA GLY A 426 7.57 35.10 21.53
C GLY A 426 6.25 34.37 21.17
N ILE A 427 6.15 33.84 19.98
CA ILE A 427 5.02 33.01 19.54
C ILE A 427 5.26 31.59 20.08
N GLU A 428 4.61 31.27 21.18
CA GLU A 428 4.50 29.88 21.64
C GLU A 428 3.59 29.14 20.64
N ILE A 429 4.22 28.39 19.75
CA ILE A 429 3.49 27.46 18.91
C ILE A 429 3.20 26.23 19.77
N GLU A 430 1.99 26.15 20.32
CA GLU A 430 1.51 24.93 20.94
C GLU A 430 1.55 23.80 19.91
N THR A 431 2.31 22.76 20.22
CA THR A 431 2.52 21.61 19.33
C THR A 431 1.96 20.37 20.00
N ALA A 432 1.12 19.63 19.30
CA ALA A 432 0.71 18.29 19.74
C ALA A 432 1.88 17.29 19.73
N SER A 433 2.96 17.59 18.98
CA SER A 433 4.17 16.78 18.91
C SER A 433 5.40 17.64 19.20
N ALA A 434 6.12 17.31 20.27
CA ALA A 434 7.38 17.94 20.64
C ALA A 434 8.53 17.70 19.64
N GLU A 435 8.33 16.81 18.66
CA GLU A 435 9.34 16.39 17.68
C GLU A 435 9.29 17.19 16.36
N THR A 436 8.20 17.90 16.08
CA THR A 436 8.05 18.65 14.80
C THR A 436 8.65 20.04 14.92
N ALA A 437 9.53 20.40 14.00
CA ALA A 437 10.18 21.72 14.00
C ALA A 437 9.14 22.86 13.83
N PRO A 438 9.30 24.01 14.54
CA PRO A 438 8.35 25.11 14.50
C PRO A 438 8.04 25.65 13.10
N ASN A 439 9.05 25.72 12.22
CA ASN A 439 8.87 26.14 10.83
C ASN A 439 7.90 25.24 10.05
N ARG A 440 7.89 23.91 10.31
CA ARG A 440 6.95 22.97 9.68
C ARG A 440 5.53 23.17 10.14
N ILE A 441 5.34 23.46 11.40
CA ILE A 441 4.01 23.77 11.95
C ILE A 441 3.47 25.07 11.36
N ALA A 442 4.33 26.08 11.25
CA ALA A 442 3.97 27.34 10.63
C ALA A 442 3.61 27.18 9.13
N GLU A 443 4.41 26.38 8.40
CA GLU A 443 4.12 26.02 7.01
C GLU A 443 2.76 25.34 6.90
N ALA A 444 2.50 24.30 7.72
CA ALA A 444 1.26 23.56 7.73
C ALA A 444 0.03 24.46 8.02
N ARG A 445 0.13 25.33 9.03
CA ARG A 445 -0.95 26.28 9.40
C ARG A 445 -1.19 27.32 8.30
N PHE A 446 -0.13 27.87 7.71
CA PHE A 446 -0.25 28.85 6.63
C PHE A 446 -0.93 28.21 5.41
N LEU A 447 -0.51 27.01 5.04
CA LEU A 447 -1.11 26.25 3.93
C LEU A 447 -2.58 25.92 4.21
N ALA A 448 -2.91 25.42 5.40
CA ALA A 448 -4.28 25.09 5.78
C ALA A 448 -5.22 26.30 5.71
N LEU A 449 -4.77 27.46 6.20
CA LEU A 449 -5.51 28.73 6.09
C LEU A 449 -5.67 29.19 4.63
N HIS A 450 -4.68 28.89 3.79
CA HIS A 450 -4.77 29.21 2.36
C HIS A 450 -5.80 28.32 1.66
N LEU A 451 -5.77 27.00 1.88
CA LEU A 451 -6.75 26.05 1.36
C LEU A 451 -8.17 26.39 1.86
N ARG A 452 -8.31 26.80 3.12
CA ARG A 452 -9.59 27.29 3.64
C ARG A 452 -10.11 28.49 2.89
N ARG A 453 -9.28 29.48 2.56
CA ARG A 453 -9.67 30.64 1.74
C ARG A 453 -10.14 30.22 0.35
N LEU A 454 -9.48 29.24 -0.28
CA LEU A 454 -9.91 28.70 -1.57
C LEU A 454 -11.27 27.99 -1.45
N ALA A 455 -11.49 27.22 -0.39
CA ALA A 455 -12.78 26.57 -0.12
C ALA A 455 -13.90 27.60 0.11
N ASP A 456 -13.64 28.64 0.90
CA ASP A 456 -14.58 29.75 1.11
C ASP A 456 -14.84 30.56 -0.17
N GLY A 457 -13.89 30.54 -1.12
CA GLY A 457 -14.01 31.09 -2.47
C GLY A 457 -14.75 30.19 -3.46
N GLY A 458 -15.22 29.02 -3.05
CA GLY A 458 -16.04 28.11 -3.85
C GLY A 458 -15.28 26.95 -4.52
N VAL A 459 -14.00 26.74 -4.19
CA VAL A 459 -13.29 25.52 -4.63
C VAL A 459 -13.81 24.33 -3.78
N ASP A 460 -14.21 23.27 -4.47
CA ASP A 460 -14.70 22.05 -3.80
C ASP A 460 -13.61 21.41 -2.94
N ARG A 461 -13.91 21.13 -1.67
CA ARG A 461 -12.96 20.56 -0.70
C ARG A 461 -12.53 19.15 -1.08
N GLY A 462 -13.46 18.34 -1.59
CA GLY A 462 -13.18 16.99 -2.06
C GLY A 462 -12.26 16.94 -3.28
N SER A 463 -12.15 18.04 -4.03
CA SER A 463 -11.24 18.19 -5.17
C SER A 463 -9.84 18.70 -4.80
N MET A 464 -9.60 19.02 -3.50
CA MET A 464 -8.30 19.48 -3.00
C MET A 464 -7.42 18.32 -2.58
N VAL A 465 -6.15 18.35 -2.98
CA VAL A 465 -5.13 17.39 -2.50
C VAL A 465 -3.90 18.10 -1.96
N LEU A 466 -3.42 17.62 -0.82
CA LEU A 466 -2.12 17.98 -0.25
C LEU A 466 -1.13 16.83 -0.50
N LEU A 467 -0.10 17.11 -1.28
CA LEU A 467 0.95 16.17 -1.63
C LEU A 467 2.18 16.39 -0.75
N LEU A 468 2.64 15.32 -0.12
CA LEU A 468 3.85 15.28 0.69
C LEU A 468 4.87 14.33 0.08
N ARG A 469 6.16 14.60 0.27
CA ARG A 469 7.22 13.65 -0.12
C ARG A 469 7.16 12.36 0.71
N ALA A 470 6.91 12.50 2.01
CA ALA A 470 6.81 11.40 2.98
C ALA A 470 5.86 11.81 4.11
N PHE A 471 5.38 10.83 4.86
CA PHE A 471 4.48 11.09 6.01
C PHE A 471 5.19 11.43 7.32
N THR A 472 6.46 11.85 7.28
CA THR A 472 7.23 12.17 8.48
C THR A 472 6.55 13.24 9.34
N HIS A 473 5.91 14.22 8.72
CA HIS A 473 5.24 15.35 9.40
C HIS A 473 3.73 15.43 9.08
N VAL A 474 3.11 14.32 8.63
CA VAL A 474 1.70 14.32 8.20
C VAL A 474 0.75 14.77 9.29
N ASP A 475 1.04 14.43 10.55
CA ASP A 475 0.21 14.80 11.70
C ASP A 475 0.12 16.32 11.88
N ALA A 476 1.21 17.06 11.65
CA ALA A 476 1.20 18.52 11.73
C ALA A 476 0.32 19.16 10.64
N TYR A 477 0.32 18.58 9.44
CA TYR A 477 -0.56 19.05 8.35
C TYR A 477 -2.02 18.68 8.58
N ALA A 478 -2.29 17.47 9.08
CA ALA A 478 -3.64 17.02 9.39
C ALA A 478 -4.25 17.88 10.52
N GLU A 479 -3.51 18.10 11.61
CA GLU A 479 -3.93 18.99 12.70
C GLU A 479 -4.20 20.42 12.23
N ALA A 480 -3.32 20.96 11.38
CA ALA A 480 -3.49 22.30 10.84
C ALA A 480 -4.73 22.42 9.96
N LEU A 481 -5.07 21.40 9.16
CA LEU A 481 -6.30 21.35 8.37
C LEU A 481 -7.53 21.28 9.27
N GLU A 482 -7.53 20.43 10.30
CA GLU A 482 -8.61 20.33 11.28
C GLU A 482 -8.86 21.67 11.99
N LEU A 483 -7.79 22.34 12.44
CA LEU A 483 -7.87 23.66 13.07
C LEU A 483 -8.42 24.73 12.11
N ALA A 484 -8.17 24.61 10.81
CA ALA A 484 -8.74 25.49 9.80
C ALA A 484 -10.19 25.12 9.42
N GLY A 485 -10.76 24.06 10.02
CA GLY A 485 -12.12 23.59 9.70
C GLY A 485 -12.23 22.87 8.37
N LEU A 486 -11.12 22.27 7.92
CA LEU A 486 -11.05 21.36 6.78
C LEU A 486 -10.83 19.94 7.33
N ASP A 487 -11.62 18.98 6.86
CA ASP A 487 -11.47 17.58 7.28
C ASP A 487 -10.37 16.89 6.47
N PRO A 488 -9.21 16.46 7.06
CA PRO A 488 -8.14 15.82 6.33
C PRO A 488 -8.43 14.33 6.10
N TYR A 489 -8.28 13.87 4.88
CA TYR A 489 -8.31 12.45 4.51
C TYR A 489 -6.92 11.96 4.12
N VAL A 490 -6.22 11.26 5.00
CA VAL A 490 -4.85 10.75 4.76
C VAL A 490 -4.90 9.40 4.06
N VAL A 491 -4.47 9.37 2.80
CA VAL A 491 -4.43 8.15 1.96
C VAL A 491 -3.11 7.43 2.11
N GLY A 492 -3.13 6.19 2.59
CA GLY A 492 -1.92 5.36 2.71
C GLY A 492 -1.00 5.76 3.86
N GLY A 493 -1.54 6.45 4.87
CA GLY A 493 -0.81 6.91 6.05
C GLY A 493 -0.14 5.78 6.82
N ARG A 494 1.02 6.05 7.39
CA ARG A 494 1.59 5.25 8.48
C ARG A 494 0.79 5.59 9.73
N GLY A 495 0.43 4.59 10.54
CA GLY A 495 -0.14 4.90 11.83
C GLY A 495 -1.41 4.13 12.18
N TYR A 496 -1.88 3.24 11.31
CA TYR A 496 -3.02 2.39 11.66
C TYR A 496 -2.81 1.71 13.02
N TRP A 497 -1.71 0.98 13.17
CA TRP A 497 -1.38 0.24 14.39
C TRP A 497 -1.00 1.12 15.59
N SER A 498 -0.51 2.35 15.34
CA SER A 498 -0.18 3.35 16.38
C SER A 498 -1.30 4.33 16.63
N SER A 499 -2.40 4.26 15.88
CA SER A 499 -3.56 5.11 16.11
C SER A 499 -4.20 4.84 17.49
N GLN A 500 -4.64 5.89 18.16
CA GLN A 500 -5.20 5.80 19.51
C GLN A 500 -6.28 4.73 19.63
N GLN A 501 -7.25 4.72 18.72
CA GLN A 501 -8.39 3.80 18.77
C GLN A 501 -7.99 2.33 18.58
N VAL A 502 -7.00 2.04 17.75
CA VAL A 502 -6.47 0.68 17.58
C VAL A 502 -5.64 0.28 18.80
N GLY A 503 -4.80 1.19 19.31
CA GLY A 503 -4.02 0.97 20.52
C GLY A 503 -4.91 0.69 21.75
N ASP A 504 -6.00 1.44 21.93
CA ASP A 504 -6.93 1.23 23.04
C ASP A 504 -7.68 -0.10 22.90
N ALA A 505 -8.14 -0.46 21.69
CA ALA A 505 -8.76 -1.75 21.41
C ALA A 505 -7.81 -2.92 21.70
N LEU A 506 -6.54 -2.81 21.29
CA LEU A 506 -5.52 -3.83 21.57
C LEU A 506 -5.22 -3.96 23.07
N ARG A 507 -5.25 -2.85 23.83
CA ARG A 507 -5.10 -2.89 25.30
C ARG A 507 -6.28 -3.60 25.96
N LEU A 508 -7.51 -3.34 25.51
CA LEU A 508 -8.69 -4.08 26.00
C LEU A 508 -8.55 -5.57 25.72
N LEU A 509 -8.17 -5.97 24.52
CA LEU A 509 -7.91 -7.37 24.16
C LEU A 509 -6.75 -7.98 24.95
N ALA A 510 -5.70 -7.21 25.23
CA ALA A 510 -4.60 -7.65 26.08
C ALA A 510 -5.07 -7.94 27.51
N CYS A 511 -6.00 -7.13 28.06
CA CYS A 511 -6.63 -7.42 29.35
C CYS A 511 -7.49 -8.69 29.32
N VAL A 512 -8.15 -8.99 28.20
CA VAL A 512 -8.87 -10.26 28.00
C VAL A 512 -7.88 -11.43 28.01
N ALA A 513 -6.75 -11.32 27.30
CA ALA A 513 -5.72 -12.35 27.23
C ALA A 513 -4.99 -12.54 28.57
N ASN A 514 -4.64 -11.45 29.25
CA ASN A 514 -3.92 -11.44 30.52
C ASN A 514 -4.26 -10.18 31.35
N PRO A 515 -5.18 -10.24 32.31
CA PRO A 515 -5.53 -9.09 33.15
C PRO A 515 -4.44 -8.71 34.16
N LEU A 516 -3.39 -9.52 34.29
CA LEU A 516 -2.24 -9.23 35.17
C LEU A 516 -1.19 -8.33 34.48
N ASP A 517 -1.40 -7.95 33.22
CA ASP A 517 -0.61 -6.95 32.52
C ASP A 517 -1.05 -5.55 32.98
N ASP A 518 -0.34 -5.01 33.96
CA ASP A 518 -0.67 -3.71 34.56
C ASP A 518 -0.56 -2.56 33.54
N GLU A 519 0.31 -2.64 32.53
CA GLU A 519 0.47 -1.62 31.51
C GLU A 519 -0.77 -1.58 30.59
N ALA A 520 -1.15 -2.74 30.05
CA ALA A 520 -2.36 -2.86 29.24
C ALA A 520 -3.61 -2.46 30.02
N LEU A 521 -3.68 -2.87 31.31
CA LEU A 521 -4.81 -2.58 32.17
C LEU A 521 -4.92 -1.08 32.48
N PHE A 522 -3.82 -0.40 32.76
CA PHE A 522 -3.82 1.06 32.94
C PHE A 522 -4.28 1.79 31.68
N GLY A 523 -3.77 1.38 30.51
CA GLY A 523 -4.18 1.95 29.25
C GLY A 523 -5.67 1.76 28.94
N ALA A 524 -6.21 0.55 29.20
CA ALA A 524 -7.62 0.25 29.02
C ALA A 524 -8.53 1.06 29.98
N LEU A 525 -8.11 1.22 31.25
CA LEU A 525 -8.84 2.01 32.24
C LEU A 525 -8.82 3.52 31.92
N ALA A 526 -7.71 4.03 31.38
CA ALA A 526 -7.58 5.42 30.97
C ALA A 526 -8.26 5.73 29.64
N SER A 527 -8.51 4.72 28.80
CA SER A 527 -9.13 4.89 27.48
C SER A 527 -10.58 5.38 27.58
N PRO A 528 -11.13 5.94 26.49
CA PRO A 528 -12.54 6.34 26.42
C PRO A 528 -13.54 5.21 26.72
N ALA A 529 -13.12 3.94 26.61
CA ALA A 529 -13.95 2.77 26.97
C ALA A 529 -14.32 2.73 28.46
N THR A 530 -13.47 3.26 29.31
CA THR A 530 -13.68 3.28 30.78
C THR A 530 -13.70 4.70 31.33
N ALA A 531 -12.83 5.57 30.80
CA ALA A 531 -12.69 6.96 31.20
C ALA A 531 -12.48 7.15 32.71
N ALA A 532 -11.64 6.29 33.33
CA ALA A 532 -11.28 6.43 34.73
C ALA A 532 -10.40 7.68 34.92
N SER A 533 -10.66 8.45 35.98
CA SER A 533 -9.88 9.64 36.26
C SER A 533 -8.43 9.32 36.68
N PRO A 534 -7.47 10.23 36.44
CA PRO A 534 -6.10 10.07 36.92
C PRO A 534 -6.01 9.81 38.42
N ASP A 535 -6.90 10.41 39.21
CA ASP A 535 -6.96 10.22 40.68
C ASP A 535 -7.38 8.78 41.00
N ALA A 536 -8.38 8.24 40.32
CA ALA A 536 -8.81 6.86 40.50
C ALA A 536 -7.70 5.87 40.14
N LEU A 537 -6.99 6.11 39.02
CA LEU A 537 -5.85 5.29 38.59
C LEU A 537 -4.70 5.34 39.62
N TRP A 538 -4.40 6.53 40.14
CA TRP A 538 -3.40 6.68 41.18
C TRP A 538 -3.80 5.92 42.46
N ILE A 539 -5.05 6.05 42.94
CA ILE A 539 -5.59 5.34 44.10
C ILE A 539 -5.49 3.83 43.90
N LEU A 540 -5.89 3.31 42.75
CA LEU A 540 -5.77 1.87 42.40
C LEU A 540 -4.31 1.40 42.51
N ARG A 541 -3.36 2.20 42.02
CA ARG A 541 -1.95 1.88 42.13
C ARG A 541 -1.45 1.87 43.57
N GLN A 542 -1.94 2.75 44.43
CA GLN A 542 -1.63 2.73 45.87
C GLN A 542 -2.22 1.52 46.58
N ALA A 543 -3.47 1.14 46.20
CA ALA A 543 -4.13 -0.04 46.74
C ALA A 543 -3.39 -1.34 46.35
N ALA A 544 -2.90 -1.40 45.11
CA ALA A 544 -2.18 -2.57 44.57
C ALA A 544 -0.70 -2.60 45.00
N THR A 545 -0.33 -2.33 46.24
CA THR A 545 1.05 -2.30 46.80
C THR A 545 2.19 -2.83 45.91
N LYS A 546 3.44 -2.38 46.08
CA LYS A 546 4.63 -2.50 45.17
C LYS A 546 4.92 -3.83 44.48
N ARG A 547 4.21 -4.91 44.76
CA ARG A 547 4.40 -6.27 44.16
C ARG A 547 3.14 -6.97 43.72
N ARG A 548 1.98 -6.27 43.64
CA ARG A 548 0.72 -6.86 43.22
C ARG A 548 0.17 -6.17 41.98
N HIS A 549 -0.48 -6.98 41.18
CA HIS A 549 -1.19 -6.52 40.00
C HIS A 549 -2.48 -5.81 40.36
N ILE A 550 -2.80 -4.73 39.68
CA ILE A 550 -4.01 -3.92 39.87
C ILE A 550 -5.26 -4.75 39.73
N TRP A 551 -5.24 -5.71 38.81
CA TRP A 551 -6.36 -6.64 38.60
C TRP A 551 -6.78 -7.36 39.90
N THR A 552 -5.84 -7.71 40.75
CA THR A 552 -6.19 -8.38 42.02
C THR A 552 -7.01 -7.51 42.97
N VAL A 553 -6.89 -6.18 42.88
CA VAL A 553 -7.70 -5.21 43.64
C VAL A 553 -9.07 -5.05 42.98
N LEU A 554 -9.12 -4.88 41.67
CA LEU A 554 -10.36 -4.77 40.89
C LEU A 554 -11.24 -6.00 41.08
N ASP A 555 -10.71 -7.20 40.86
CA ASP A 555 -11.45 -8.46 41.01
C ASP A 555 -11.92 -8.69 42.44
N ARG A 556 -11.15 -8.28 43.44
CA ARG A 556 -11.50 -8.46 44.84
C ARG A 556 -12.58 -7.50 45.34
N TYR A 557 -12.49 -6.23 44.99
CA TYR A 557 -13.31 -5.19 45.59
C TYR A 557 -14.33 -4.56 44.67
N LEU A 558 -14.19 -4.73 43.35
CA LEU A 558 -15.00 -4.06 42.34
C LEU A 558 -15.65 -5.03 41.33
N ALA A 559 -15.59 -6.35 41.58
CA ALA A 559 -16.24 -7.35 40.73
C ALA A 559 -17.73 -7.58 41.05
N GLY A 560 -18.36 -6.74 41.89
CA GLY A 560 -19.77 -6.87 42.25
C GLY A 560 -20.11 -8.06 43.17
N ARG A 561 -19.10 -8.72 43.70
CA ARG A 561 -19.21 -9.85 44.65
C ARG A 561 -18.52 -9.50 45.99
N PRO A 562 -18.98 -10.05 47.11
CA PRO A 562 -18.31 -9.86 48.37
C PRO A 562 -16.86 -10.30 48.27
N PRO A 563 -15.92 -9.51 48.82
CA PRO A 563 -14.49 -9.92 48.82
C PRO A 563 -14.34 -11.28 49.51
N ALA A 564 -13.62 -12.21 48.84
CA ALA A 564 -13.32 -13.50 49.41
C ALA A 564 -12.62 -13.33 50.78
N GLU A 565 -12.91 -14.18 51.75
CA GLU A 565 -12.20 -14.17 53.03
C GLU A 565 -10.68 -14.37 52.83
N PRO A 566 -9.85 -13.86 53.78
CA PRO A 566 -8.41 -14.14 53.73
C PRO A 566 -8.13 -15.62 53.62
N ALA A 567 -7.16 -16.00 52.80
CA ALA A 567 -6.76 -17.41 52.67
C ALA A 567 -6.23 -17.95 54.01
N ASN A 568 -5.63 -17.06 54.82
CA ASN A 568 -5.26 -17.34 56.18
C ASN A 568 -5.74 -16.20 57.09
N PRO A 569 -6.89 -16.33 57.78
CA PRO A 569 -7.43 -15.33 58.68
C PRO A 569 -6.52 -14.99 59.89
N ASP A 570 -5.62 -15.93 60.24
CA ASP A 570 -4.69 -15.79 61.36
C ASP A 570 -3.36 -15.16 60.98
N ASP A 571 -3.17 -14.80 59.68
CA ASP A 571 -1.99 -14.06 59.20
C ASP A 571 -2.17 -12.55 59.38
N PRO A 572 -1.53 -11.93 60.34
CA PRO A 572 -1.68 -10.49 60.59
C PRO A 572 -1.27 -9.62 59.39
N GLU A 573 -0.26 -10.05 58.62
CA GLU A 573 0.20 -9.28 57.45
C GLU A 573 -0.83 -9.31 56.33
N GLU A 574 -1.50 -10.39 56.12
CA GLU A 574 -2.58 -10.50 55.13
C GLU A 574 -3.79 -9.68 55.53
N VAL A 575 -4.18 -9.69 56.80
CA VAL A 575 -5.31 -8.94 57.31
C VAL A 575 -5.03 -7.42 57.25
N GLU A 576 -3.87 -6.96 57.74
CA GLU A 576 -3.48 -5.55 57.65
C GLU A 576 -3.43 -5.02 56.20
N ARG A 577 -2.86 -5.82 55.32
CA ARG A 577 -2.79 -5.47 53.89
C ARG A 577 -4.19 -5.30 53.29
N ARG A 578 -5.14 -6.23 53.54
CA ARG A 578 -6.51 -6.14 53.01
C ARG A 578 -7.26 -4.93 53.58
N GLN A 579 -7.00 -4.57 54.82
CA GLN A 579 -7.55 -3.34 55.39
C GLN A 579 -7.02 -2.09 54.69
N LEU A 580 -5.73 -2.06 54.38
CA LEU A 580 -5.10 -1.01 53.60
C LEU A 580 -5.66 -0.92 52.16
N GLU A 581 -5.76 -2.07 51.47
CA GLU A 581 -6.38 -2.17 50.13
C GLU A 581 -7.82 -1.59 50.16
N ALA A 582 -8.67 -2.08 51.06
CA ALA A 582 -10.03 -1.62 51.24
C ALA A 582 -10.12 -0.11 51.56
N GLY A 583 -9.22 0.38 52.45
CA GLY A 583 -9.15 1.79 52.78
C GLY A 583 -8.79 2.70 51.59
N TRP A 584 -7.92 2.23 50.69
CA TRP A 584 -7.64 2.95 49.43
C TRP A 584 -8.83 2.89 48.48
N VAL A 585 -9.43 1.72 48.24
CA VAL A 585 -10.59 1.56 47.35
C VAL A 585 -11.77 2.43 47.78
N GLN A 586 -11.99 2.61 49.09
CA GLN A 586 -13.03 3.52 49.61
C GLN A 586 -12.84 4.97 49.24
N ARG A 587 -11.61 5.40 48.92
CA ARG A 587 -11.28 6.78 48.52
C ARG A 587 -11.55 7.03 47.03
N ILE A 588 -11.80 6.00 46.23
CA ILE A 588 -12.13 6.18 44.83
C ILE A 588 -13.44 6.98 44.73
N PRO A 589 -13.48 8.05 43.90
CA PRO A 589 -14.70 8.81 43.66
C PRO A 589 -15.83 7.90 43.18
N GLU A 590 -17.07 8.18 43.62
CA GLU A 590 -18.24 7.33 43.35
C GLU A 590 -18.46 7.12 41.84
N ALA A 591 -18.29 8.17 41.02
CA ALA A 591 -18.40 8.11 39.58
C ALA A 591 -17.38 7.16 38.95
N ASP A 592 -16.13 7.19 39.42
CA ASP A 592 -15.08 6.29 38.94
C ASP A 592 -15.27 4.86 39.43
N ARG A 593 -15.78 4.72 40.67
CA ARG A 593 -16.11 3.39 41.21
C ARG A 593 -17.11 2.65 40.31
N ALA A 594 -18.20 3.33 39.92
CA ALA A 594 -19.20 2.74 39.03
C ALA A 594 -18.61 2.33 37.66
N ARG A 595 -17.69 3.15 37.10
CA ARG A 595 -16.97 2.83 35.86
C ARG A 595 -16.05 1.61 36.00
N LEU A 596 -15.31 1.56 37.09
CA LEU A 596 -14.38 0.46 37.39
C LEU A 596 -15.13 -0.86 37.68
N GLU A 597 -16.26 -0.79 38.40
CA GLU A 597 -17.13 -1.96 38.64
C GLU A 597 -17.69 -2.50 37.31
N ARG A 598 -18.19 -1.60 36.45
CA ARG A 598 -18.66 -1.97 35.12
C ARG A 598 -17.53 -2.60 34.29
N PHE A 599 -16.36 -1.98 34.23
CA PHE A 599 -15.20 -2.52 33.51
C PHE A 599 -14.84 -3.93 34.00
N THR A 600 -14.74 -4.11 35.33
CA THR A 600 -14.36 -5.38 35.93
C THR A 600 -15.36 -6.48 35.58
N HIS A 601 -16.66 -6.18 35.67
CA HIS A 601 -17.72 -7.11 35.34
C HIS A 601 -17.69 -7.55 33.86
N LEU A 602 -17.54 -6.57 32.94
CA LEU A 602 -17.47 -6.84 31.51
C LEU A 602 -16.23 -7.66 31.15
N LEU A 603 -15.07 -7.34 31.73
CA LEU A 603 -13.84 -8.07 31.48
C LEU A 603 -13.93 -9.53 31.97
N VAL A 604 -14.52 -9.79 33.13
CA VAL A 604 -14.73 -11.18 33.61
C VAL A 604 -15.60 -11.95 32.62
N GLY A 605 -16.74 -11.39 32.18
CA GLY A 605 -17.62 -12.05 31.22
C GLY A 605 -16.96 -12.34 29.88
N LEU A 606 -16.22 -11.38 29.33
CA LEU A 606 -15.49 -11.56 28.06
C LEU A 606 -14.43 -12.62 28.16
N ARG A 607 -13.72 -12.73 29.29
CA ARG A 607 -12.69 -13.75 29.50
C ARG A 607 -13.26 -15.18 29.56
N GLU A 608 -14.47 -15.35 30.08
CA GLU A 608 -15.18 -16.63 30.08
C GLU A 608 -15.56 -17.08 28.66
N GLU A 609 -15.93 -16.11 27.81
CA GLU A 609 -16.34 -16.37 26.43
C GLU A 609 -15.17 -16.40 25.43
N ALA A 610 -14.05 -15.76 25.74
CA ALA A 610 -12.88 -15.65 24.86
C ALA A 610 -12.36 -17.00 24.34
N ALA A 611 -12.55 -18.07 25.12
CA ALA A 611 -12.23 -19.42 24.69
C ALA A 611 -13.20 -20.00 23.63
N LEU A 612 -14.35 -19.41 23.40
CA LEU A 612 -15.41 -19.94 22.55
C LEU A 612 -15.55 -19.15 21.22
N LEU A 613 -15.23 -17.86 21.24
CA LEU A 613 -15.42 -16.97 20.10
C LEU A 613 -14.24 -17.03 19.11
N PRO A 614 -14.47 -16.98 17.78
CA PRO A 614 -13.45 -16.63 16.79
C PRO A 614 -12.82 -15.27 17.11
N LEU A 615 -11.60 -15.00 16.61
CA LEU A 615 -10.88 -13.77 16.96
C LEU A 615 -11.59 -12.50 16.47
N ASP A 616 -12.16 -12.51 15.27
CA ASP A 616 -12.95 -11.39 14.74
C ASP A 616 -14.15 -11.09 15.64
N SER A 617 -14.92 -12.12 15.99
CA SER A 617 -16.07 -12.00 16.88
C SER A 617 -15.68 -11.60 18.31
N LEU A 618 -14.52 -12.01 18.80
CA LEU A 618 -14.00 -11.58 20.09
C LEU A 618 -13.62 -10.10 20.09
N VAL A 619 -12.98 -9.61 19.02
CA VAL A 619 -12.67 -8.20 18.85
C VAL A 619 -13.95 -7.38 18.80
N GLU A 620 -14.92 -7.78 17.98
CA GLU A 620 -16.23 -7.13 17.85
C GLU A 620 -16.97 -7.08 19.20
N ALA A 621 -17.13 -8.23 19.88
CA ALA A 621 -17.76 -8.30 21.18
C ALA A 621 -17.04 -7.45 22.24
N THR A 622 -15.71 -7.33 22.17
CA THR A 622 -14.95 -6.47 23.07
C THR A 622 -15.29 -5.00 22.84
N LEU A 623 -15.30 -4.55 21.59
CA LEU A 623 -15.62 -3.15 21.24
C LEU A 623 -17.04 -2.78 21.62
N GLU A 624 -18.03 -3.62 21.29
CA GLU A 624 -19.44 -3.39 21.58
C GLU A 624 -19.74 -3.36 23.08
N ARG A 625 -19.24 -4.33 23.86
CA ARG A 625 -19.55 -4.41 25.31
C ARG A 625 -18.98 -3.26 26.11
N PHE A 626 -17.83 -2.74 25.68
CA PHE A 626 -17.24 -1.55 26.29
C PHE A 626 -17.81 -0.24 25.72
N ASP A 627 -18.77 -0.28 24.78
CA ASP A 627 -19.28 0.86 24.00
C ASP A 627 -18.13 1.68 23.35
N TYR A 628 -17.02 1.02 23.05
CA TYR A 628 -15.83 1.71 22.55
C TYR A 628 -15.98 2.18 21.11
N ASP A 629 -16.76 1.47 20.30
CA ASP A 629 -17.15 1.86 18.95
C ASP A 629 -17.94 3.18 18.96
N LEU A 630 -18.90 3.33 19.90
CA LEU A 630 -19.66 4.56 20.10
C LEU A 630 -18.80 5.69 20.67
N ALA A 631 -17.91 5.37 21.61
CA ALA A 631 -16.97 6.35 22.16
C ALA A 631 -16.02 6.88 21.07
N ALA A 632 -15.48 5.99 20.24
CA ALA A 632 -14.62 6.35 19.13
C ALA A 632 -15.36 7.21 18.08
N LEU A 633 -16.64 6.89 17.79
CA LEU A 633 -17.46 7.66 16.87
C LEU A 633 -17.74 9.09 17.37
N ALA A 634 -17.84 9.29 18.67
CA ALA A 634 -18.10 10.58 19.29
C ALA A 634 -16.86 11.51 19.34
N LEU A 635 -15.67 10.98 19.12
CA LEU A 635 -14.41 11.74 19.09
C LEU A 635 -14.21 12.46 17.73
N PRO A 636 -13.36 13.52 17.66
CA PRO A 636 -12.98 14.12 16.39
C PRO A 636 -12.48 13.06 15.39
N GLY A 637 -12.91 13.13 14.12
CA GLY A 637 -12.64 12.11 13.12
C GLY A 637 -13.33 10.76 13.35
N GLY A 638 -14.47 10.74 14.05
CA GLY A 638 -15.16 9.54 14.55
C GLY A 638 -15.47 8.50 13.47
N ARG A 639 -15.91 8.91 12.27
CA ARG A 639 -16.14 7.98 11.14
C ARG A 639 -14.88 7.20 10.77
N ARG A 640 -13.73 7.89 10.68
CA ARG A 640 -12.44 7.28 10.40
C ARG A 640 -11.99 6.36 11.53
N ARG A 641 -12.18 6.77 12.79
CA ARG A 641 -11.87 5.94 13.96
C ARG A 641 -12.68 4.63 13.94
N THR A 642 -13.96 4.71 13.67
CA THR A 642 -14.84 3.53 13.56
C THR A 642 -14.43 2.64 12.38
N ALA A 643 -14.10 3.19 11.22
CA ALA A 643 -13.61 2.43 10.09
C ALA A 643 -12.30 1.68 10.42
N ASN A 644 -11.40 2.29 11.19
CA ASN A 644 -10.18 1.62 11.68
C ASN A 644 -10.51 0.46 12.64
N LEU A 645 -11.52 0.58 13.49
CA LEU A 645 -11.95 -0.51 14.37
C LEU A 645 -12.57 -1.67 13.56
N MET A 646 -13.39 -1.38 12.54
CA MET A 646 -13.91 -2.41 11.63
C MET A 646 -12.78 -3.13 10.87
N LYS A 647 -11.75 -2.39 10.49
CA LYS A 647 -10.53 -2.98 9.90
C LYS A 647 -9.81 -3.90 10.87
N LEU A 648 -9.75 -3.57 12.18
CA LEU A 648 -9.14 -4.43 13.19
C LEU A 648 -9.88 -5.78 13.30
N ILE A 649 -11.21 -5.76 13.27
CA ILE A 649 -12.04 -6.98 13.27
C ILE A 649 -11.67 -7.86 12.07
N ARG A 650 -11.62 -7.28 10.86
CA ARG A 650 -11.25 -8.02 9.65
C ARG A 650 -9.85 -8.61 9.72
N LEU A 651 -8.85 -7.84 10.18
CA LEU A 651 -7.48 -8.30 10.33
C LEU A 651 -7.34 -9.43 11.36
N ALA A 652 -8.16 -9.44 12.40
CA ALA A 652 -8.20 -10.54 13.38
C ALA A 652 -8.71 -11.84 12.73
N GLY A 653 -9.75 -11.76 11.90
CA GLY A 653 -10.27 -12.90 11.14
C GLY A 653 -9.27 -13.43 10.09
N GLU A 654 -8.61 -12.52 9.36
CA GLU A 654 -7.53 -12.89 8.42
C GLU A 654 -6.36 -13.58 9.13
N TYR A 655 -5.96 -13.07 10.29
CA TYR A 655 -4.92 -13.70 11.12
C TYR A 655 -5.33 -15.11 11.54
N GLU A 656 -6.54 -15.30 12.07
CA GLU A 656 -7.04 -16.63 12.48
C GLU A 656 -7.07 -17.62 11.32
N ALA A 657 -7.46 -17.18 10.12
CA ALA A 657 -7.50 -18.02 8.93
C ALA A 657 -6.12 -18.60 8.53
N HIS A 658 -5.02 -17.86 8.82
CA HIS A 658 -3.67 -18.27 8.45
C HIS A 658 -2.86 -18.91 9.57
N GLU A 659 -2.99 -18.40 10.79
CA GLU A 659 -2.17 -18.81 11.95
C GLU A 659 -2.94 -19.64 12.98
N GLY A 660 -4.27 -19.72 12.81
CA GLY A 660 -5.15 -20.35 13.78
C GLY A 660 -5.56 -19.40 14.92
N ARG A 661 -6.43 -19.91 15.78
CA ARG A 661 -7.03 -19.13 16.85
C ARG A 661 -6.06 -18.91 18.01
N ASP A 662 -5.33 -17.82 17.99
CA ASP A 662 -4.38 -17.43 19.03
C ASP A 662 -4.43 -15.91 19.29
N LEU A 663 -5.18 -15.51 20.34
CA LEU A 663 -5.28 -14.10 20.73
C LEU A 663 -3.92 -13.51 21.13
N ARG A 664 -3.05 -14.29 21.81
CA ARG A 664 -1.72 -13.78 22.21
C ARG A 664 -0.81 -13.60 21.01
N GLY A 665 -0.86 -14.53 20.06
CA GLY A 665 -0.16 -14.43 18.81
C GLY A 665 -0.63 -13.21 18.00
N PHE A 666 -1.94 -12.96 17.93
CA PHE A 666 -2.49 -11.76 17.27
C PHE A 666 -2.03 -10.45 17.93
N LEU A 667 -2.01 -10.39 19.26
CA LEU A 667 -1.51 -9.20 19.99
C LEU A 667 -0.02 -8.98 19.75
N ALA A 668 0.79 -10.04 19.74
CA ALA A 668 2.22 -9.97 19.42
C ALA A 668 2.42 -9.47 17.99
N TYR A 669 1.66 -10.00 17.04
CA TYR A 669 1.62 -9.57 15.65
C TYR A 669 1.30 -8.07 15.50
N ALA A 670 0.24 -7.58 16.16
CA ALA A 670 -0.13 -6.17 16.16
C ALA A 670 0.94 -5.28 16.80
N GLY A 671 1.53 -5.72 17.91
CA GLY A 671 2.61 -5.01 18.61
C GLY A 671 3.89 -4.88 17.78
N GLU A 672 4.28 -5.95 17.06
CA GLU A 672 5.41 -5.90 16.13
C GLU A 672 5.19 -4.89 15.00
N ARG A 673 3.97 -4.81 14.47
CA ARG A 673 3.61 -3.86 13.41
C ARG A 673 3.60 -2.43 13.91
N ALA A 674 3.07 -2.19 15.10
CA ALA A 674 3.11 -0.87 15.73
C ALA A 674 4.56 -0.40 15.97
N ALA A 675 5.42 -1.28 16.50
CA ALA A 675 6.83 -0.97 16.77
C ALA A 675 7.65 -0.66 15.51
N ARG A 676 7.27 -1.24 14.36
CA ARG A 676 7.97 -1.03 13.07
C ARG A 676 7.45 0.17 12.29
N SER A 677 6.43 0.84 12.75
CA SER A 677 5.71 1.86 11.96
C SER A 677 5.33 1.31 10.57
N ASP A 678 4.82 0.08 10.53
CA ASP A 678 4.48 -0.59 9.27
C ASP A 678 3.52 0.26 8.44
N ARG A 679 3.70 0.22 7.12
CA ARG A 679 2.91 0.97 6.12
C ARG A 679 1.48 0.41 5.97
N GLU A 680 0.84 0.08 7.07
CA GLU A 680 -0.57 -0.27 7.04
C GLU A 680 -1.38 1.01 6.93
N ALA A 681 -2.06 1.18 5.80
CA ALA A 681 -2.94 2.31 5.59
C ALA A 681 -4.13 2.24 6.56
N GLU A 682 -4.57 3.38 7.07
CA GLU A 682 -5.85 3.46 7.75
C GLU A 682 -7.00 3.01 6.83
N ALA A 683 -8.12 2.57 7.41
CA ALA A 683 -9.27 2.14 6.63
C ALA A 683 -9.76 3.28 5.73
N SER A 684 -9.89 3.03 4.43
CA SER A 684 -10.49 3.99 3.51
C SER A 684 -11.99 4.09 3.81
N VAL A 685 -12.45 5.18 4.36
CA VAL A 685 -13.83 5.63 4.16
C VAL A 685 -13.89 5.95 2.67
N ALA A 686 -14.84 5.37 1.93
CA ALA A 686 -14.89 5.44 0.47
C ALA A 686 -14.62 6.87 -0.01
N ALA A 687 -13.54 7.03 -0.81
CA ALA A 687 -13.02 8.35 -1.21
C ALA A 687 -14.00 9.14 -2.11
N GLU A 688 -15.07 8.50 -2.57
CA GLU A 688 -16.07 9.11 -3.47
C GLU A 688 -17.06 10.05 -2.78
N ASP A 689 -17.15 10.01 -1.42
CA ASP A 689 -18.12 10.83 -0.64
C ASP A 689 -17.44 11.71 0.43
N HIS A 690 -16.10 11.88 0.39
CA HIS A 690 -15.40 12.65 1.42
C HIS A 690 -15.37 14.15 1.06
N ASP A 691 -16.11 14.97 1.81
CA ASP A 691 -16.11 16.45 1.70
C ASP A 691 -14.93 17.04 2.51
N GLY A 692 -13.71 16.69 2.15
CA GLY A 692 -12.50 17.15 2.84
C GLY A 692 -11.25 17.11 1.98
N VAL A 693 -10.15 17.62 2.51
CA VAL A 693 -8.86 17.69 1.82
C VAL A 693 -8.15 16.36 1.85
N THR A 694 -7.86 15.79 0.70
CA THR A 694 -7.08 14.56 0.60
C THR A 694 -5.60 14.83 0.85
N VAL A 695 -4.98 14.10 1.77
CA VAL A 695 -3.54 14.17 2.06
C VAL A 695 -2.89 12.87 1.64
N MET A 696 -1.90 12.94 0.74
CA MET A 696 -1.20 11.73 0.27
C MET A 696 0.24 12.03 -0.12
N THR A 697 1.02 10.96 -0.35
CA THR A 697 2.38 11.13 -0.88
C THR A 697 2.36 11.37 -2.38
N VAL A 698 3.37 12.07 -2.91
CA VAL A 698 3.57 12.22 -4.37
C VAL A 698 3.58 10.88 -5.11
N HIS A 699 4.06 9.82 -4.46
CA HIS A 699 4.06 8.46 -5.01
C HIS A 699 2.65 7.87 -5.13
N ALA A 700 1.80 8.09 -4.13
CA ALA A 700 0.41 7.63 -4.14
C ALA A 700 -0.46 8.40 -5.14
N ALA A 701 -0.10 9.65 -5.42
CA ALA A 701 -0.81 10.51 -6.37
C ALA A 701 -0.49 10.21 -7.85
N LYS A 702 0.54 9.39 -8.13
CA LYS A 702 0.92 9.08 -9.52
C LYS A 702 -0.25 8.44 -10.27
N GLY A 703 -0.56 8.99 -11.45
CA GLY A 703 -1.68 8.54 -12.28
C GLY A 703 -3.05 9.14 -11.90
N LEU A 704 -3.15 9.88 -10.78
CA LEU A 704 -4.37 10.56 -10.38
C LEU A 704 -4.44 12.00 -10.92
N GLU A 705 -5.63 12.61 -10.85
CA GLU A 705 -5.91 13.97 -11.27
C GLU A 705 -6.74 14.69 -10.21
N PHE A 706 -6.41 15.94 -9.91
CA PHE A 706 -7.09 16.76 -8.93
C PHE A 706 -7.21 18.19 -9.44
N ASP A 707 -8.31 18.89 -9.09
CA ASP A 707 -8.54 20.26 -9.52
C ASP A 707 -7.66 21.27 -8.76
N CYS A 708 -7.41 21.00 -7.47
CA CYS A 708 -6.54 21.84 -6.64
C CYS A 708 -5.45 20.98 -5.98
N VAL A 709 -4.19 21.31 -6.28
CA VAL A 709 -3.02 20.55 -5.80
C VAL A 709 -2.11 21.45 -5.00
N ALA A 710 -1.91 21.13 -3.73
CA ALA A 710 -0.89 21.74 -2.89
C ALA A 710 0.28 20.77 -2.73
N VAL A 711 1.51 21.23 -2.92
CA VAL A 711 2.72 20.44 -2.69
C VAL A 711 3.50 21.09 -1.55
N ALA A 712 3.70 20.37 -0.47
CA ALA A 712 4.35 20.88 0.73
C ALA A 712 5.60 20.05 1.10
N ASP A 713 6.33 20.50 2.12
CA ASP A 713 7.55 19.84 2.61
C ASP A 713 8.67 19.77 1.55
N LEU A 714 8.83 20.86 0.80
CA LEU A 714 9.81 20.97 -0.29
C LEU A 714 11.20 21.42 0.19
N GLY A 715 11.37 21.87 1.45
CA GLY A 715 12.59 22.45 1.99
C GLY A 715 13.35 21.61 3.01
#